data_90cc591dc8388f5c9172056f5fac1da5
#
_entry.id   90cc591dc8388f5c9172056f5fac1da5
#
_cell.length_a   1.000
_cell.length_b   1.000
_cell.length_c   1.000
_cell.angle_alpha   90.00
_cell.angle_beta   90.00
_cell.angle_gamma   90.00
#
_symmetry.space_group_name_H-M   'P 1'
#
loop_
_entity.id
_entity.type
_entity.pdbx_description
1 polymer ?
#
loop_
_entity_poly.entity_id
_entity_poly.type
_entity_poly.pdbx_seq_one_letter_code
_entity_poly.pdbx_strand_id
1 'polypeptide(L)'
;MKVIKRDGTTVDFDAAKIVVAIQKANAAVEPEFRIEEDKIQEIADSVQSRNRMRLLVEDIQDMVEHSLMDAGKFELAKQYIIYRYKRALVRKANTTDDSILSLIRNSNKDVMEENSNKNATMAATQRDLIAGEVSKDLTKRIMLPAKISKAHEEGVLHFHDADYFIQPIFNCCLINIGDMLDNGTVMNGKMIESPKSFQVACTVMTQIIASVASSQYGGQSVDIRHLGKYLRKSYEKFKKSIKETSGGNIDDETLERLTNERLRYELKGGVQTIQYQINTLMTTNGQSPFVTLFLNLQKDDPYLKENAMIVEEILRQRLQGIKNDKGVYVTPAFPKLVYVLDEHNCLKGGKYDYITRLAVKCSAKRMYPDYISAKKMRENYEGNVFSPMGCRSFLSPWKDENGNYKFEGRFNQGVVSLNLPQIGIVAKGDEQKFWKLLDERLELCFEALMCRHNALKGIKSDVSPVHWQYGAIARLGKGETIDKYLENGYSTISLGYIGLYELTKLMKGVSHTDPAGEEFALRVMNRLRGACDKWKAQTGLGFGLYGTPAESLCYRFARIDKERFGTIEDVTDKGYYTNSYHVDVREKIDAFSKFKFESQFQNISSGGAISYVEIPNMRHNTEALEEVVKFIYDNIQYAEFNTKSDYCHVCGFDGEITINDDNEWECPACHNKDHSKMTVIRRTCGYLGENFWNVGKTKEIKARVMHL
;
A
#
# COMPACT_ATOMS: atom_id res chain seq x y z
N MET A 1 -39.44 -24.02 -4.92
CA MET A 1 -38.26 -23.63 -4.14
C MET A 1 -37.11 -23.31 -5.11
N LYS A 2 -36.41 -22.23 -4.88
CA LYS A 2 -35.22 -21.84 -5.70
C LYS A 2 -33.94 -22.03 -4.92
N VAL A 3 -32.87 -22.41 -5.59
CA VAL A 3 -31.53 -22.59 -5.01
C VAL A 3 -30.61 -21.52 -5.57
N ILE A 4 -29.97 -20.77 -4.68
CA ILE A 4 -28.93 -19.83 -5.04
C ILE A 4 -27.62 -20.62 -5.06
N LYS A 5 -27.03 -20.75 -6.25
CA LYS A 5 -25.70 -21.35 -6.41
C LYS A 5 -24.60 -20.44 -5.85
N ARG A 6 -23.39 -20.99 -5.72
CA ARG A 6 -22.20 -20.26 -5.26
C ARG A 6 -21.78 -19.07 -6.16
N ASP A 7 -22.13 -19.14 -7.44
CA ASP A 7 -21.91 -18.08 -8.43
C ASP A 7 -23.01 -16.99 -8.43
N GLY A 8 -23.94 -17.07 -7.45
CA GLY A 8 -25.08 -16.15 -7.34
C GLY A 8 -26.26 -16.49 -8.27
N THR A 9 -26.11 -17.44 -9.21
CA THR A 9 -27.22 -17.82 -10.10
C THR A 9 -28.30 -18.56 -9.34
N THR A 10 -29.56 -18.27 -9.70
CA THR A 10 -30.73 -18.91 -9.08
C THR A 10 -31.28 -19.96 -10.03
N VAL A 11 -31.41 -21.19 -9.55
CA VAL A 11 -31.99 -22.34 -10.30
C VAL A 11 -33.14 -22.99 -9.52
N ASP A 12 -33.89 -23.83 -10.17
CA ASP A 12 -34.93 -24.63 -9.49
C ASP A 12 -34.24 -25.70 -8.61
N PHE A 13 -34.88 -25.97 -7.48
CA PHE A 13 -34.44 -27.06 -6.59
C PHE A 13 -34.65 -28.42 -7.27
N ASP A 14 -33.66 -29.26 -7.16
CA ASP A 14 -33.60 -30.60 -7.77
C ASP A 14 -33.15 -31.60 -6.71
N ALA A 15 -34.09 -32.34 -6.12
CA ALA A 15 -33.86 -33.35 -5.09
C ALA A 15 -32.96 -34.49 -5.57
N ALA A 16 -32.99 -34.83 -6.86
CA ALA A 16 -32.16 -35.88 -7.42
C ALA A 16 -30.66 -35.64 -7.26
N LYS A 17 -30.24 -34.37 -7.21
CA LYS A 17 -28.85 -34.02 -6.95
C LYS A 17 -28.39 -34.34 -5.54
N ILE A 18 -29.28 -34.25 -4.55
CA ILE A 18 -29.00 -34.65 -3.17
C ILE A 18 -28.89 -36.17 -3.10
N VAL A 19 -29.85 -36.89 -3.70
CA VAL A 19 -29.83 -38.37 -3.76
C VAL A 19 -28.52 -38.87 -4.36
N VAL A 20 -28.13 -38.39 -5.54
CA VAL A 20 -26.87 -38.76 -6.20
C VAL A 20 -25.63 -38.45 -5.35
N ALA A 21 -25.63 -37.34 -4.62
CA ALA A 21 -24.50 -36.98 -3.78
C ALA A 21 -24.36 -37.92 -2.56
N ILE A 22 -25.48 -38.27 -1.92
CA ILE A 22 -25.49 -39.25 -0.81
C ILE A 22 -25.13 -40.65 -1.30
N GLN A 23 -25.68 -41.07 -2.45
CA GLN A 23 -25.35 -42.39 -3.05
C GLN A 23 -23.85 -42.56 -3.32
N LYS A 24 -23.19 -41.49 -3.83
CA LYS A 24 -21.74 -41.52 -4.04
C LYS A 24 -20.95 -41.66 -2.73
N ALA A 25 -21.37 -40.97 -1.68
CA ALA A 25 -20.77 -41.13 -0.36
C ALA A 25 -21.06 -42.55 0.21
N ASN A 26 -22.29 -43.05 0.02
CA ASN A 26 -22.73 -44.37 0.44
C ASN A 26 -21.93 -45.50 -0.22
N ALA A 27 -21.58 -45.34 -1.50
CA ALA A 27 -20.72 -46.31 -2.21
C ALA A 27 -19.27 -46.33 -1.70
N ALA A 28 -18.82 -45.25 -1.05
CA ALA A 28 -17.46 -45.10 -0.55
C ALA A 28 -17.27 -45.58 0.89
N VAL A 29 -18.31 -46.07 1.57
CA VAL A 29 -18.25 -46.68 2.93
C VAL A 29 -18.46 -48.17 2.88
N GLU A 30 -17.96 -48.89 3.91
CA GLU A 30 -18.19 -50.31 4.08
C GLU A 30 -19.68 -50.60 4.20
N PRO A 31 -20.16 -51.81 3.78
CA PRO A 31 -21.58 -52.17 3.74
C PRO A 31 -22.34 -51.92 5.04
N GLU A 32 -21.70 -52.11 6.18
CA GLU A 32 -22.29 -51.95 7.52
C GLU A 32 -22.61 -50.49 7.89
N PHE A 33 -21.91 -49.53 7.26
CA PHE A 33 -22.11 -48.10 7.49
C PHE A 33 -23.06 -47.48 6.47
N ARG A 34 -23.52 -48.25 5.48
CA ARG A 34 -24.40 -47.76 4.42
C ARG A 34 -25.79 -47.41 4.97
N ILE A 35 -26.46 -46.52 4.26
CA ILE A 35 -27.89 -46.20 4.46
C ILE A 35 -28.70 -46.75 3.28
N GLU A 36 -29.91 -47.18 3.56
CA GLU A 36 -30.80 -47.73 2.54
C GLU A 36 -31.37 -46.63 1.63
N GLU A 37 -31.72 -46.98 0.38
CA GLU A 37 -32.20 -46.01 -0.65
C GLU A 37 -33.41 -45.26 -0.20
N ASP A 38 -34.37 -45.90 0.49
CA ASP A 38 -35.58 -45.26 1.00
C ASP A 38 -35.26 -44.10 1.95
N LYS A 39 -34.24 -44.29 2.82
CA LYS A 39 -33.77 -43.25 3.74
C LYS A 39 -32.98 -42.13 3.05
N ILE A 40 -32.30 -42.42 1.94
CA ILE A 40 -31.66 -41.39 1.11
C ILE A 40 -32.74 -40.49 0.52
N GLN A 41 -33.83 -41.07 0.04
CA GLN A 41 -34.95 -40.34 -0.50
C GLN A 41 -35.63 -39.51 0.60
N GLU A 42 -35.85 -40.07 1.80
CA GLU A 42 -36.43 -39.32 2.94
C GLU A 42 -35.60 -38.08 3.30
N ILE A 43 -34.29 -38.18 3.28
CA ILE A 43 -33.37 -37.04 3.55
C ILE A 43 -33.54 -35.96 2.47
N ALA A 44 -33.58 -36.35 1.19
CA ALA A 44 -33.79 -35.41 0.09
C ALA A 44 -35.15 -34.72 0.17
N ASP A 45 -36.21 -35.46 0.49
CA ASP A 45 -37.56 -34.95 0.65
C ASP A 45 -37.72 -34.05 1.89
N SER A 46 -36.97 -34.35 2.97
CA SER A 46 -36.92 -33.50 4.18
C SER A 46 -36.36 -32.10 3.90
N VAL A 47 -35.36 -32.01 3.02
CA VAL A 47 -34.80 -30.73 2.57
C VAL A 47 -35.83 -29.97 1.70
N GLN A 48 -36.56 -30.70 0.85
CA GLN A 48 -37.59 -30.12 -0.02
C GLN A 48 -38.80 -29.61 0.77
N SER A 49 -39.19 -30.32 1.85
CA SER A 49 -40.35 -29.97 2.68
C SER A 49 -40.18 -28.72 3.55
N ARG A 50 -38.96 -28.25 3.74
CA ARG A 50 -38.68 -26.99 4.46
C ARG A 50 -39.17 -25.80 3.61
N ASN A 51 -40.26 -25.23 3.99
CA ASN A 51 -41.04 -24.21 3.24
C ASN A 51 -40.31 -22.85 3.16
N ARG A 52 -39.13 -22.81 2.52
CA ARG A 52 -38.34 -21.60 2.24
C ARG A 52 -38.37 -21.32 0.74
N MET A 53 -38.70 -20.09 0.36
CA MET A 53 -38.72 -19.71 -1.07
C MET A 53 -37.35 -19.78 -1.75
N ARG A 54 -36.27 -19.54 -1.01
CA ARG A 54 -34.85 -19.57 -1.49
C ARG A 54 -33.93 -20.19 -0.45
N LEU A 55 -33.02 -21.04 -0.87
CA LEU A 55 -31.96 -21.64 -0.05
C LEU A 55 -30.60 -21.49 -0.76
N LEU A 56 -29.55 -21.27 0.01
CA LEU A 56 -28.18 -21.36 -0.50
C LEU A 56 -27.79 -22.84 -0.68
N VAL A 57 -27.00 -23.15 -1.69
CA VAL A 57 -26.52 -24.52 -1.90
C VAL A 57 -25.72 -25.04 -0.69
N GLU A 58 -25.05 -24.16 0.06
CA GLU A 58 -24.33 -24.54 1.28
C GLU A 58 -25.28 -24.94 2.40
N ASP A 59 -26.38 -24.18 2.60
CA ASP A 59 -27.40 -24.53 3.60
C ASP A 59 -28.00 -25.92 3.33
N ILE A 60 -28.23 -26.25 2.05
CA ILE A 60 -28.71 -27.56 1.65
C ILE A 60 -27.70 -28.65 2.04
N GLN A 61 -26.43 -28.44 1.79
CA GLN A 61 -25.38 -29.41 2.13
C GLN A 61 -25.23 -29.59 3.64
N ASP A 62 -25.29 -28.49 4.40
CA ASP A 62 -25.28 -28.55 5.87
C ASP A 62 -26.50 -29.32 6.41
N MET A 63 -27.67 -29.14 5.83
CA MET A 63 -28.87 -29.91 6.18
C MET A 63 -28.70 -31.40 5.92
N VAL A 64 -28.10 -31.80 4.79
CA VAL A 64 -27.82 -33.20 4.48
C VAL A 64 -26.82 -33.79 5.48
N GLU A 65 -25.76 -33.09 5.81
CA GLU A 65 -24.77 -33.53 6.81
C GLU A 65 -25.42 -33.77 8.17
N HIS A 66 -26.23 -32.83 8.65
CA HIS A 66 -26.97 -32.99 9.91
C HIS A 66 -27.94 -34.17 9.86
N SER A 67 -28.69 -34.33 8.76
CA SER A 67 -29.63 -35.45 8.62
C SER A 67 -28.96 -36.82 8.64
N LEU A 68 -27.76 -36.92 8.06
CA LEU A 68 -26.94 -38.14 8.12
C LEU A 68 -26.40 -38.41 9.54
N MET A 69 -26.01 -37.35 10.26
CA MET A 69 -25.60 -37.48 11.66
C MET A 69 -26.76 -37.87 12.58
N ASP A 70 -27.92 -37.24 12.41
CA ASP A 70 -29.17 -37.53 13.16
C ASP A 70 -29.65 -38.96 12.93
N ALA A 71 -29.40 -39.49 11.73
CA ALA A 71 -29.66 -40.92 11.42
C ALA A 71 -28.63 -41.89 12.03
N GLY A 72 -27.69 -41.39 12.83
CA GLY A 72 -26.62 -42.20 13.46
C GLY A 72 -25.57 -42.76 12.50
N LYS A 73 -25.52 -42.25 11.26
CA LYS A 73 -24.61 -42.73 10.20
C LYS A 73 -23.35 -41.86 10.11
N PHE A 74 -22.59 -41.85 11.21
CA PHE A 74 -21.43 -40.94 11.37
C PHE A 74 -20.31 -41.18 10.33
N GLU A 75 -20.00 -42.43 9.98
CA GLU A 75 -18.97 -42.74 8.97
C GLU A 75 -19.42 -42.31 7.57
N LEU A 76 -20.71 -42.46 7.24
CA LEU A 76 -21.28 -41.96 6.00
C LEU A 76 -21.29 -40.40 5.96
N ALA A 77 -21.68 -39.76 7.06
CA ALA A 77 -21.62 -38.29 7.18
C ALA A 77 -20.18 -37.77 6.99
N LYS A 78 -19.22 -38.44 7.60
CA LYS A 78 -17.78 -38.10 7.44
C LYS A 78 -17.33 -38.26 5.98
N GLN A 79 -17.71 -39.35 5.29
CA GLN A 79 -17.39 -39.51 3.86
C GLN A 79 -18.08 -38.46 2.98
N TYR A 80 -19.32 -38.07 3.32
CA TYR A 80 -20.01 -37.01 2.61
C TYR A 80 -19.30 -35.67 2.78
N ILE A 81 -18.85 -35.32 4.00
CA ILE A 81 -18.06 -34.12 4.29
C ILE A 81 -16.72 -34.13 3.53
N ILE A 82 -16.02 -35.28 3.54
CA ILE A 82 -14.76 -35.46 2.80
C ILE A 82 -14.99 -35.30 1.29
N TYR A 83 -16.05 -35.90 0.75
CA TYR A 83 -16.40 -35.74 -0.65
C TYR A 83 -16.71 -34.28 -1.01
N ARG A 84 -17.51 -33.60 -0.19
CA ARG A 84 -17.80 -32.15 -0.33
C ARG A 84 -16.53 -31.32 -0.33
N TYR A 85 -15.64 -31.59 0.63
CA TYR A 85 -14.34 -30.91 0.75
C TYR A 85 -13.44 -31.15 -0.47
N LYS A 86 -13.29 -32.41 -0.92
CA LYS A 86 -12.53 -32.74 -2.14
C LYS A 86 -13.09 -32.01 -3.37
N ARG A 87 -14.41 -31.98 -3.53
CA ARG A 87 -15.08 -31.25 -4.62
C ARG A 87 -14.87 -29.73 -4.53
N ALA A 88 -14.83 -29.19 -3.32
CA ALA A 88 -14.51 -27.77 -3.12
C ALA A 88 -13.06 -27.46 -3.48
N LEU A 89 -12.12 -28.34 -3.13
CA LEU A 89 -10.72 -28.23 -3.52
C LEU A 89 -10.53 -28.28 -5.05
N VAL A 90 -11.15 -29.24 -5.73
CA VAL A 90 -11.08 -29.36 -7.20
C VAL A 90 -11.66 -28.11 -7.88
N ARG A 91 -12.76 -27.56 -7.36
CA ARG A 91 -13.34 -26.31 -7.90
C ARG A 91 -12.42 -25.10 -7.66
N LYS A 92 -11.78 -25.01 -6.48
CA LYS A 92 -10.82 -23.95 -6.17
C LYS A 92 -9.57 -24.05 -7.05
N ALA A 93 -9.06 -25.23 -7.30
CA ALA A 93 -7.96 -25.47 -8.23
C ALA A 93 -8.34 -25.04 -9.66
N ASN A 94 -9.53 -25.41 -10.14
CA ASN A 94 -10.01 -25.01 -11.46
C ASN A 94 -10.16 -23.48 -11.57
N THR A 95 -10.59 -22.77 -10.50
CA THR A 95 -10.66 -21.31 -10.52
C THR A 95 -9.29 -20.65 -10.55
N THR A 96 -8.28 -21.23 -9.95
CA THR A 96 -6.89 -20.75 -10.03
C THR A 96 -6.30 -20.98 -11.42
N ASP A 97 -6.51 -22.17 -12.01
CA ASP A 97 -6.10 -22.46 -13.38
C ASP A 97 -6.78 -21.52 -14.39
N ASP A 98 -8.08 -21.27 -14.24
CA ASP A 98 -8.83 -20.34 -15.09
C ASP A 98 -8.32 -18.89 -14.92
N SER A 99 -7.99 -18.47 -13.70
CA SER A 99 -7.37 -17.16 -13.44
C SER A 99 -6.03 -17.02 -14.14
N ILE A 100 -5.16 -18.03 -14.05
CA ILE A 100 -3.86 -18.05 -14.71
C ILE A 100 -4.02 -18.06 -16.24
N LEU A 101 -4.87 -18.92 -16.78
CA LEU A 101 -5.09 -19.00 -18.24
C LEU A 101 -5.68 -17.71 -18.81
N SER A 102 -6.61 -17.08 -18.10
CA SER A 102 -7.17 -15.79 -18.51
C SER A 102 -6.15 -14.65 -18.42
N LEU A 103 -5.24 -14.70 -17.44
CA LEU A 103 -4.12 -13.77 -17.33
C LEU A 103 -3.17 -13.90 -18.53
N ILE A 104 -2.77 -15.14 -18.88
CA ILE A 104 -1.91 -15.41 -20.05
C ILE A 104 -2.57 -14.91 -21.35
N ARG A 105 -3.90 -15.00 -21.45
CA ARG A 105 -4.69 -14.51 -22.61
C ARG A 105 -4.96 -13.00 -22.57
N ASN A 106 -4.44 -12.27 -21.60
CA ASN A 106 -4.70 -10.85 -21.36
C ASN A 106 -6.21 -10.51 -21.22
N SER A 107 -6.97 -11.40 -20.62
CA SER A 107 -8.43 -11.24 -20.39
C SER A 107 -8.83 -11.14 -18.93
N ASN A 108 -7.90 -11.33 -17.98
CA ASN A 108 -8.14 -11.22 -16.54
C ASN A 108 -7.98 -9.77 -16.08
N LYS A 109 -9.02 -8.96 -16.28
CA LYS A 109 -8.98 -7.53 -15.91
C LYS A 109 -8.77 -7.30 -14.41
N ASP A 110 -9.35 -8.12 -13.55
CA ASP A 110 -9.24 -7.96 -12.10
C ASP A 110 -7.78 -8.01 -11.63
N VAL A 111 -6.99 -8.96 -12.14
CA VAL A 111 -5.55 -9.08 -11.83
C VAL A 111 -4.72 -8.04 -12.57
N MET A 112 -5.04 -7.78 -13.84
CA MET A 112 -4.27 -6.85 -14.68
C MET A 112 -4.39 -5.39 -14.20
N GLU A 113 -5.53 -5.01 -13.60
CA GLU A 113 -5.83 -3.66 -13.11
C GLU A 113 -5.66 -3.52 -11.59
N GLU A 114 -5.12 -4.54 -10.90
CA GLU A 114 -4.92 -4.53 -9.44
C GLU A 114 -3.86 -3.50 -9.03
N ASN A 115 -2.80 -3.35 -9.84
CA ASN A 115 -1.71 -2.41 -9.61
C ASN A 115 -1.42 -1.58 -10.85
N SER A 116 -1.68 -0.28 -10.77
CA SER A 116 -1.53 0.67 -11.88
C SER A 116 -0.08 0.86 -12.38
N ASN A 117 0.92 0.37 -11.66
CA ASN A 117 2.34 0.45 -12.05
C ASN A 117 2.90 -0.86 -12.63
N LYS A 118 2.08 -1.92 -12.71
CA LYS A 118 2.44 -3.20 -13.31
C LYS A 118 1.83 -3.35 -14.71
N ASN A 119 2.65 -3.50 -15.73
CA ASN A 119 2.17 -3.80 -17.07
C ASN A 119 2.02 -5.32 -17.25
N ALA A 120 0.82 -5.82 -17.06
CA ALA A 120 0.49 -7.25 -17.12
C ALA A 120 0.67 -7.90 -18.50
N THR A 121 0.87 -7.12 -19.58
CA THR A 121 1.15 -7.67 -20.92
C THR A 121 2.61 -8.07 -21.10
N MET A 122 3.51 -7.61 -20.21
CA MET A 122 4.93 -7.96 -20.27
C MET A 122 5.18 -9.34 -19.65
N ALA A 123 5.92 -10.20 -20.33
CA ALA A 123 6.20 -11.57 -19.88
C ALA A 123 6.85 -11.65 -18.50
N ALA A 124 7.74 -10.72 -18.15
CA ALA A 124 8.36 -10.66 -16.82
C ALA A 124 7.32 -10.36 -15.73
N THR A 125 6.42 -9.41 -15.97
CA THR A 125 5.33 -9.07 -15.06
C THR A 125 4.31 -10.21 -14.95
N GLN A 126 3.97 -10.87 -16.07
CA GLN A 126 3.07 -12.04 -16.05
C GLN A 126 3.61 -13.17 -15.17
N ARG A 127 4.92 -13.40 -15.15
CA ARG A 127 5.52 -14.43 -14.27
C ARG A 127 5.27 -14.13 -12.79
N ASP A 128 5.42 -12.88 -12.38
CA ASP A 128 5.15 -12.45 -11.01
C ASP A 128 3.66 -12.57 -10.66
N LEU A 129 2.78 -12.15 -11.57
CA LEU A 129 1.34 -12.25 -11.39
C LEU A 129 0.86 -13.71 -11.33
N ILE A 130 1.41 -14.62 -12.15
CA ILE A 130 1.12 -16.06 -12.09
C ILE A 130 1.55 -16.64 -10.74
N ALA A 131 2.76 -16.30 -10.28
CA ALA A 131 3.22 -16.70 -8.95
C ALA A 131 2.31 -16.14 -7.84
N GLY A 132 1.84 -14.92 -8.00
CA GLY A 132 0.88 -14.28 -7.11
C GLY A 132 -0.46 -15.03 -7.04
N GLU A 133 -1.04 -15.45 -8.15
CA GLU A 133 -2.29 -16.21 -8.18
C GLU A 133 -2.15 -17.58 -7.47
N VAL A 134 -1.05 -18.27 -7.70
CA VAL A 134 -0.73 -19.51 -6.96
C VAL A 134 -0.59 -19.24 -5.46
N SER A 135 0.13 -18.18 -5.09
CA SER A 135 0.29 -17.77 -3.70
C SER A 135 -1.04 -17.43 -3.03
N LYS A 136 -1.89 -16.64 -3.68
CA LYS A 136 -3.24 -16.28 -3.19
C LYS A 136 -4.08 -17.53 -2.88
N ASP A 137 -4.06 -18.54 -3.77
CA ASP A 137 -4.78 -19.79 -3.55
C ASP A 137 -4.23 -20.57 -2.35
N LEU A 138 -2.92 -20.79 -2.31
CA LEU A 138 -2.27 -21.54 -1.22
C LEU A 138 -2.44 -20.82 0.12
N THR A 139 -2.30 -19.50 0.15
CA THR A 139 -2.51 -18.69 1.34
C THR A 139 -3.91 -18.89 1.91
N LYS A 140 -4.95 -18.74 1.08
CA LYS A 140 -6.35 -18.88 1.51
C LYS A 140 -6.75 -20.30 1.87
N ARG A 141 -6.23 -21.29 1.15
CA ARG A 141 -6.64 -22.67 1.25
C ARG A 141 -5.88 -23.47 2.31
N ILE A 142 -4.60 -23.15 2.56
CA ILE A 142 -3.69 -23.95 3.37
C ILE A 142 -3.11 -23.18 4.55
N MET A 143 -2.66 -21.94 4.35
CA MET A 143 -1.86 -21.23 5.35
C MET A 143 -2.69 -20.48 6.39
N LEU A 144 -3.83 -19.90 5.96
CA LEU A 144 -4.71 -19.17 6.87
C LEU A 144 -5.71 -20.12 7.56
N PRO A 145 -6.03 -19.89 8.85
CA PRO A 145 -7.18 -20.53 9.49
C PRO A 145 -8.46 -20.31 8.67
N ALA A 146 -9.31 -21.32 8.59
CA ALA A 146 -10.53 -21.29 7.77
C ALA A 146 -11.42 -20.07 8.06
N LYS A 147 -11.54 -19.65 9.33
CA LYS A 147 -12.30 -18.47 9.72
C LYS A 147 -11.73 -17.15 9.16
N ILE A 148 -10.40 -17.03 9.09
CA ILE A 148 -9.72 -15.86 8.55
C ILE A 148 -9.85 -15.82 7.01
N SER A 149 -9.65 -16.97 6.36
CA SER A 149 -9.85 -17.11 4.91
C SER A 149 -11.29 -16.74 4.54
N LYS A 150 -12.29 -17.25 5.27
CA LYS A 150 -13.70 -16.91 5.09
C LYS A 150 -13.97 -15.43 5.30
N ALA A 151 -13.45 -14.84 6.38
CA ALA A 151 -13.60 -13.40 6.66
C ALA A 151 -13.01 -12.53 5.55
N HIS A 152 -11.87 -12.94 4.97
CA HIS A 152 -11.26 -12.28 3.82
C HIS A 152 -12.14 -12.41 2.56
N GLU A 153 -12.63 -13.60 2.24
CA GLU A 153 -13.50 -13.86 1.08
C GLU A 153 -14.82 -13.09 1.17
N GLU A 154 -15.41 -13.03 2.36
CA GLU A 154 -16.66 -12.32 2.63
C GLU A 154 -16.52 -10.80 2.78
N GLY A 155 -15.31 -10.27 2.66
CA GLY A 155 -15.05 -8.83 2.77
C GLY A 155 -15.19 -8.26 4.19
N VAL A 156 -15.18 -9.09 5.23
CA VAL A 156 -15.16 -8.64 6.64
C VAL A 156 -13.85 -7.94 6.96
N LEU A 157 -12.77 -8.52 6.48
CA LEU A 157 -11.41 -7.98 6.53
C LEU A 157 -10.69 -8.23 5.20
N HIS A 158 -9.57 -7.56 5.00
CA HIS A 158 -8.65 -7.85 3.91
C HIS A 158 -7.28 -8.22 4.46
N PHE A 159 -6.86 -9.44 4.19
CA PHE A 159 -5.50 -9.89 4.43
C PHE A 159 -4.66 -9.44 3.23
N HIS A 160 -3.87 -8.36 3.42
CA HIS A 160 -3.10 -7.77 2.33
C HIS A 160 -2.03 -8.73 1.81
N ASP A 161 -1.63 -8.55 0.55
CA ASP A 161 -0.46 -9.19 -0.04
C ASP A 161 -0.45 -10.73 0.12
N ALA A 162 -1.63 -11.35 -0.02
CA ALA A 162 -1.78 -12.81 -0.02
C ALA A 162 -1.04 -13.47 -1.19
N ASP A 163 -0.76 -12.69 -2.24
CA ASP A 163 0.04 -13.04 -3.41
C ASP A 163 1.54 -13.21 -3.12
N TYR A 164 2.02 -12.76 -1.96
CA TYR A 164 3.39 -12.93 -1.50
C TYR A 164 3.53 -13.72 -0.19
N PHE A 165 2.43 -14.02 0.49
CA PHE A 165 2.44 -14.54 1.87
C PHE A 165 3.05 -15.95 2.03
N ILE A 166 3.08 -16.77 0.97
CA ILE A 166 3.77 -18.07 1.01
C ILE A 166 5.29 -17.94 1.11
N GLN A 167 5.83 -16.79 0.81
CA GLN A 167 7.26 -16.50 0.87
C GLN A 167 7.62 -15.84 2.21
N PRO A 168 8.82 -16.13 2.77
CA PRO A 168 9.25 -15.54 4.04
C PRO A 168 9.77 -14.10 3.85
N ILE A 169 8.93 -13.23 3.32
CA ILE A 169 9.22 -11.82 3.06
C ILE A 169 8.21 -10.93 3.80
N PHE A 170 8.58 -9.68 4.01
CA PHE A 170 7.78 -8.70 4.73
C PHE A 170 7.37 -7.54 3.82
N ASN A 171 6.53 -6.63 4.35
CA ASN A 171 5.93 -5.55 3.58
C ASN A 171 6.95 -4.45 3.21
N CYS A 172 7.27 -3.57 4.13
CA CYS A 172 8.01 -2.33 3.88
C CYS A 172 9.19 -2.18 4.84
N CYS A 173 10.24 -1.43 4.44
CA CYS A 173 11.36 -1.11 5.34
C CYS A 173 11.90 0.32 5.15
N LEU A 174 12.58 0.81 6.19
CA LEU A 174 13.54 1.91 6.10
C LEU A 174 14.92 1.32 5.93
N ILE A 175 15.51 1.47 4.75
CA ILE A 175 16.86 0.95 4.49
C ILE A 175 17.87 1.69 5.35
N ASN A 176 18.73 0.97 6.05
CA ASN A 176 19.89 1.57 6.71
C ASN A 176 20.99 1.85 5.69
N ILE A 177 20.70 2.79 4.79
CA ILE A 177 21.60 3.13 3.67
C ILE A 177 22.92 3.70 4.18
N GLY A 178 22.90 4.39 5.32
CA GLY A 178 24.10 4.93 5.96
C GLY A 178 25.09 3.82 6.30
N ASP A 179 24.63 2.76 6.97
CA ASP A 179 25.48 1.61 7.31
C ASP A 179 25.99 0.88 6.07
N MET A 180 25.15 0.67 5.05
CA MET A 180 25.53 -0.04 3.83
C MET A 180 26.58 0.72 3.00
N LEU A 181 26.48 2.05 2.96
CA LEU A 181 27.48 2.89 2.27
C LEU A 181 28.76 3.05 3.07
N ASP A 182 28.69 3.10 4.41
CA ASP A 182 29.86 3.32 5.25
C ASP A 182 30.71 2.07 5.44
N ASN A 183 30.05 0.95 5.74
CA ASN A 183 30.72 -0.31 6.06
C ASN A 183 30.77 -1.27 4.85
N GLY A 184 30.26 -0.81 3.69
CA GLY A 184 30.12 -1.65 2.52
C GLY A 184 28.96 -2.65 2.63
N THR A 185 28.68 -3.32 1.52
CA THR A 185 27.61 -4.31 1.40
C THR A 185 28.02 -5.41 0.43
N VAL A 186 27.23 -6.49 0.33
CA VAL A 186 27.45 -7.57 -0.62
C VAL A 186 26.25 -7.70 -1.55
N MET A 187 26.49 -7.74 -2.85
CA MET A 187 25.47 -8.01 -3.87
C MET A 187 25.94 -9.12 -4.81
N ASN A 188 25.09 -10.12 -5.02
CA ASN A 188 25.44 -11.31 -5.82
C ASN A 188 26.82 -11.92 -5.48
N GLY A 189 27.12 -11.99 -4.18
CA GLY A 189 28.37 -12.56 -3.68
C GLY A 189 29.63 -11.69 -3.93
N LYS A 190 29.45 -10.43 -4.35
CA LYS A 190 30.55 -9.47 -4.56
C LYS A 190 30.51 -8.38 -3.51
N MET A 191 31.66 -8.16 -2.85
CA MET A 191 31.83 -7.07 -1.89
C MET A 191 31.84 -5.73 -2.61
N ILE A 192 31.05 -4.79 -2.12
CA ILE A 192 31.01 -3.39 -2.55
C ILE A 192 31.53 -2.56 -1.38
N GLU A 193 32.71 -1.98 -1.55
CA GLU A 193 33.36 -1.15 -0.54
C GLU A 193 32.68 0.23 -0.41
N SER A 194 32.98 0.93 0.68
CA SER A 194 32.49 2.30 0.91
C SER A 194 32.88 3.23 -0.27
N PRO A 195 31.88 3.96 -0.84
CA PRO A 195 32.17 4.90 -1.93
C PRO A 195 33.16 5.99 -1.56
N LYS A 196 33.96 6.43 -2.53
CA LYS A 196 34.95 7.52 -2.37
C LYS A 196 34.51 8.81 -3.09
N SER A 197 33.32 8.82 -3.69
CA SER A 197 32.75 10.00 -4.37
C SER A 197 31.24 9.95 -4.37
N PHE A 198 30.63 11.09 -4.62
CA PHE A 198 29.15 11.22 -4.69
C PHE A 198 28.55 10.39 -5.83
N GLN A 199 29.15 10.44 -7.03
CA GLN A 199 28.65 9.68 -8.18
C GLN A 199 28.62 8.18 -7.89
N VAL A 200 29.67 7.63 -7.26
CA VAL A 200 29.73 6.22 -6.90
C VAL A 200 28.71 5.89 -5.80
N ALA A 201 28.54 6.77 -4.81
CA ALA A 201 27.54 6.58 -3.77
C ALA A 201 26.11 6.53 -4.34
N CYS A 202 25.77 7.39 -5.30
CA CYS A 202 24.50 7.37 -6.00
C CYS A 202 24.29 6.04 -6.75
N THR A 203 25.32 5.57 -7.45
CA THR A 203 25.25 4.29 -8.19
C THR A 203 25.05 3.11 -7.24
N VAL A 204 25.82 3.02 -6.16
CA VAL A 204 25.69 1.95 -5.14
C VAL A 204 24.33 2.00 -4.47
N MET A 205 23.84 3.18 -4.11
CA MET A 205 22.51 3.35 -3.52
C MET A 205 21.41 2.82 -4.44
N THR A 206 21.45 3.08 -5.74
CA THR A 206 20.44 2.58 -6.68
C THR A 206 20.48 1.06 -6.85
N GLN A 207 21.67 0.46 -6.79
CA GLN A 207 21.84 -1.01 -6.80
C GLN A 207 21.27 -1.63 -5.51
N ILE A 208 21.50 -1.00 -4.35
CA ILE A 208 20.89 -1.42 -3.08
C ILE A 208 19.38 -1.35 -3.17
N ILE A 209 18.82 -0.25 -3.66
CA ILE A 209 17.38 -0.06 -3.85
C ILE A 209 16.79 -1.19 -4.72
N ALA A 210 17.41 -1.53 -5.84
CA ALA A 210 16.96 -2.59 -6.73
C ALA A 210 17.01 -3.97 -6.06
N SER A 211 18.07 -4.26 -5.30
CA SER A 211 18.24 -5.52 -4.58
C SER A 211 17.21 -5.70 -3.47
N VAL A 212 16.97 -4.65 -2.69
CA VAL A 212 15.97 -4.62 -1.61
C VAL A 212 14.56 -4.76 -2.21
N ALA A 213 14.22 -3.99 -3.26
CA ALA A 213 12.92 -4.07 -3.92
C ALA A 213 12.61 -5.46 -4.50
N SER A 214 13.64 -6.22 -4.90
CA SER A 214 13.51 -7.58 -5.38
C SER A 214 13.39 -8.62 -4.26
N SER A 215 13.52 -8.22 -3.00
CA SER A 215 13.57 -9.11 -1.83
C SER A 215 12.43 -8.86 -0.83
N GLN A 216 11.51 -7.93 -1.13
CA GLN A 216 10.31 -7.63 -0.37
C GLN A 216 9.17 -7.28 -1.34
N TYR A 217 7.92 -7.23 -0.85
CA TYR A 217 6.77 -6.95 -1.74
C TYR A 217 6.26 -5.50 -1.67
N GLY A 218 6.47 -4.79 -0.57
CA GLY A 218 6.03 -3.40 -0.43
C GLY A 218 7.13 -2.38 -0.70
N GLY A 219 6.89 -1.15 -0.28
CA GLY A 219 7.80 -0.02 -0.51
C GLY A 219 8.99 0.02 0.42
N GLN A 220 10.00 0.74 0.00
CA GLN A 220 11.19 1.03 0.78
C GLN A 220 11.43 2.53 0.80
N SER A 221 12.16 3.01 1.81
CA SER A 221 12.54 4.41 1.89
C SER A 221 14.01 4.57 2.18
N VAL A 222 14.60 5.63 1.63
CA VAL A 222 15.99 6.02 1.78
C VAL A 222 16.05 7.47 2.22
N ASP A 223 16.78 7.74 3.30
CA ASP A 223 17.09 9.11 3.71
C ASP A 223 18.32 9.59 2.93
N ILE A 224 18.14 10.64 2.13
CA ILE A 224 19.20 11.18 1.26
C ILE A 224 20.31 11.89 2.05
N ARG A 225 20.11 12.18 3.34
CA ARG A 225 21.12 12.83 4.19
C ARG A 225 22.44 12.06 4.20
N HIS A 226 22.39 10.74 4.07
CA HIS A 226 23.59 9.90 4.03
C HIS A 226 24.48 10.14 2.80
N LEU A 227 24.00 10.84 1.78
CA LEU A 227 24.78 11.19 0.60
C LEU A 227 25.63 12.45 0.77
N GLY A 228 25.28 13.36 1.70
CA GLY A 228 25.96 14.63 1.90
C GLY A 228 27.45 14.50 2.16
N LYS A 229 27.84 13.52 2.98
CA LYS A 229 29.27 13.27 3.25
C LYS A 229 30.07 12.83 2.02
N TYR A 230 29.44 12.14 1.08
CA TYR A 230 30.10 11.72 -0.16
C TYR A 230 30.22 12.88 -1.13
N LEU A 231 29.30 13.85 -1.10
CA LEU A 231 29.46 15.10 -1.85
C LEU A 231 30.60 15.93 -1.27
N ARG A 232 30.78 15.97 0.06
CA ARG A 232 31.93 16.59 0.73
C ARG A 232 33.23 15.91 0.31
N LYS A 233 33.29 14.56 0.31
CA LYS A 233 34.44 13.82 -0.17
C LYS A 233 34.81 14.16 -1.62
N SER A 234 33.83 14.30 -2.49
CA SER A 234 34.06 14.72 -3.87
C SER A 234 34.61 16.15 -3.97
N TYR A 235 34.08 17.08 -3.19
CA TYR A 235 34.61 18.43 -3.09
C TYR A 235 36.09 18.44 -2.70
N GLU A 236 36.46 17.75 -1.63
CA GLU A 236 37.83 17.66 -1.14
C GLU A 236 38.76 17.02 -2.17
N LYS A 237 38.31 15.94 -2.81
CA LYS A 237 39.04 15.27 -3.90
C LYS A 237 39.32 16.21 -5.07
N PHE A 238 38.32 16.97 -5.52
CA PHE A 238 38.48 17.91 -6.63
C PHE A 238 39.39 19.05 -6.26
N LYS A 239 39.23 19.62 -5.08
CA LYS A 239 40.08 20.69 -4.58
C LYS A 239 41.58 20.28 -4.56
N LYS A 240 41.85 19.09 -4.03
CA LYS A 240 43.19 18.50 -4.02
C LYS A 240 43.74 18.27 -5.43
N SER A 241 42.95 17.63 -6.31
CA SER A 241 43.37 17.33 -7.68
C SER A 241 43.65 18.60 -8.50
N ILE A 242 42.87 19.66 -8.37
CA ILE A 242 43.09 20.93 -9.08
C ILE A 242 44.36 21.58 -8.57
N LYS A 243 44.60 21.61 -7.26
CA LYS A 243 45.80 22.17 -6.66
C LYS A 243 47.07 21.43 -7.11
N GLU A 244 47.04 20.11 -7.15
CA GLU A 244 48.14 19.27 -7.64
C GLU A 244 48.43 19.52 -9.13
N THR A 245 47.37 19.55 -9.97
CA THR A 245 47.51 19.76 -11.42
C THR A 245 48.01 21.15 -11.77
N SER A 246 47.73 22.18 -10.95
CA SER A 246 48.24 23.54 -11.14
C SER A 246 49.64 23.76 -10.59
N GLY A 247 50.30 22.71 -10.11
CA GLY A 247 51.64 22.82 -9.48
C GLY A 247 51.64 23.67 -8.21
N GLY A 248 50.48 23.90 -7.59
CA GLY A 248 50.30 24.77 -6.43
C GLY A 248 50.19 26.28 -6.76
N ASN A 249 50.34 26.67 -8.02
CA ASN A 249 50.29 28.07 -8.51
C ASN A 249 48.84 28.46 -8.94
N ILE A 250 47.90 28.41 -8.01
CA ILE A 250 46.55 28.82 -8.24
C ILE A 250 46.05 29.63 -7.03
N ASP A 251 45.40 30.78 -7.28
CA ASP A 251 44.80 31.55 -6.20
C ASP A 251 43.56 30.85 -5.63
N ASP A 252 43.25 31.17 -4.37
CA ASP A 252 42.17 30.50 -3.64
C ASP A 252 40.79 30.73 -4.27
N GLU A 253 40.51 31.89 -4.89
CA GLU A 253 39.24 32.20 -5.53
C GLU A 253 39.05 31.34 -6.78
N THR A 254 40.07 31.25 -7.63
CA THR A 254 40.05 30.40 -8.83
C THR A 254 39.94 28.91 -8.44
N LEU A 255 40.68 28.47 -7.43
CA LEU A 255 40.63 27.13 -6.91
C LEU A 255 39.23 26.78 -6.44
N GLU A 256 38.61 27.65 -5.65
CA GLU A 256 37.23 27.44 -5.14
C GLU A 256 36.19 27.44 -6.27
N ARG A 257 36.29 28.34 -7.22
CA ARG A 257 35.39 28.39 -8.39
C ARG A 257 35.48 27.10 -9.22
N LEU A 258 36.67 26.66 -9.59
CA LEU A 258 36.87 25.45 -10.39
C LEU A 258 36.42 24.18 -9.61
N THR A 259 36.68 24.15 -8.31
CA THR A 259 36.22 23.05 -7.45
C THR A 259 34.69 22.96 -7.45
N ASN A 260 34.02 24.09 -7.25
CA ASN A 260 32.55 24.15 -7.25
C ASN A 260 31.95 23.86 -8.63
N GLU A 261 32.57 24.24 -9.73
CA GLU A 261 32.13 23.89 -11.09
C GLU A 261 32.17 22.36 -11.29
N ARG A 262 33.29 21.70 -10.94
CA ARG A 262 33.38 20.23 -11.01
C ARG A 262 32.38 19.53 -10.08
N LEU A 263 32.20 20.04 -8.88
CA LEU A 263 31.25 19.51 -7.90
C LEU A 263 29.83 19.57 -8.42
N ARG A 264 29.41 20.70 -9.01
CA ARG A 264 28.06 20.85 -9.60
C ARG A 264 27.85 19.90 -10.77
N TYR A 265 28.86 19.65 -11.58
CA TYR A 265 28.79 18.68 -12.66
C TYR A 265 28.58 17.26 -12.12
N GLU A 266 29.35 16.84 -11.11
CA GLU A 266 29.19 15.55 -10.46
C GLU A 266 27.84 15.42 -9.73
N LEU A 267 27.42 16.47 -9.03
CA LEU A 267 26.12 16.52 -8.36
C LEU A 267 24.97 16.26 -9.36
N LYS A 268 24.98 16.97 -10.47
CA LYS A 268 23.97 16.80 -11.53
C LYS A 268 23.97 15.38 -12.10
N GLY A 269 25.16 14.82 -12.38
CA GLY A 269 25.32 13.45 -12.89
C GLY A 269 24.86 12.40 -11.89
N GLY A 270 25.21 12.54 -10.61
CA GLY A 270 24.82 11.62 -9.56
C GLY A 270 23.30 11.59 -9.33
N VAL A 271 22.66 12.75 -9.26
CA VAL A 271 21.19 12.85 -9.14
C VAL A 271 20.49 12.30 -10.39
N GLN A 272 21.04 12.57 -11.57
CA GLN A 272 20.53 11.99 -12.82
C GLN A 272 20.61 10.45 -12.79
N THR A 273 21.71 9.90 -12.28
CA THR A 273 21.87 8.44 -12.11
C THR A 273 20.76 7.88 -11.22
N ILE A 274 20.46 8.50 -10.07
CA ILE A 274 19.37 8.07 -9.19
C ILE A 274 18.05 8.05 -9.96
N GLN A 275 17.72 9.15 -10.63
CA GLN A 275 16.45 9.30 -11.32
C GLN A 275 16.28 8.28 -12.47
N TYR A 276 17.29 8.13 -13.32
CA TYR A 276 17.20 7.22 -14.47
C TYR A 276 17.23 5.75 -14.05
N GLN A 277 18.15 5.35 -13.16
CA GLN A 277 18.24 3.96 -12.76
C GLN A 277 16.96 3.46 -12.07
N ILE A 278 16.35 4.25 -11.19
CA ILE A 278 15.08 3.86 -10.54
C ILE A 278 13.97 3.66 -11.58
N ASN A 279 13.92 4.48 -12.63
CA ASN A 279 12.85 4.39 -13.64
C ASN A 279 13.13 3.38 -14.76
N THR A 280 14.37 2.96 -14.96
CA THR A 280 14.75 2.03 -16.04
C THR A 280 15.01 0.60 -15.55
N LEU A 281 15.12 0.39 -14.23
CA LEU A 281 15.25 -0.93 -13.64
C LEU A 281 13.89 -1.58 -13.44
N MET A 282 13.78 -2.84 -13.85
CA MET A 282 12.65 -3.70 -13.51
C MET A 282 13.09 -4.68 -12.43
N THR A 283 12.38 -4.69 -11.32
CA THR A 283 12.58 -5.64 -10.23
C THR A 283 11.97 -6.99 -10.55
N THR A 284 12.23 -8.01 -9.73
CA THR A 284 11.59 -9.33 -9.84
C THR A 284 10.07 -9.27 -9.71
N ASN A 285 9.54 -8.20 -9.11
CA ASN A 285 8.09 -7.98 -8.94
C ASN A 285 7.42 -7.35 -10.18
N GLY A 286 8.14 -7.27 -11.32
CA GLY A 286 7.60 -6.82 -12.60
C GLY A 286 7.26 -5.33 -12.68
N GLN A 287 7.89 -4.50 -11.85
CA GLN A 287 7.74 -3.03 -11.85
C GLN A 287 9.05 -2.33 -11.50
N SER A 288 9.10 -1.01 -11.68
CA SER A 288 10.18 -0.18 -11.16
C SER A 288 10.28 -0.29 -9.63
N PRO A 289 11.46 -0.11 -9.02
CA PRO A 289 11.59 -0.13 -7.57
C PRO A 289 10.62 0.84 -6.89
N PHE A 290 9.75 0.31 -6.03
CA PHE A 290 8.85 1.14 -5.22
C PHE A 290 9.64 1.78 -4.08
N VAL A 291 10.17 2.97 -4.33
CA VAL A 291 11.07 3.67 -3.40
C VAL A 291 10.62 5.10 -3.13
N THR A 292 10.76 5.50 -1.87
CA THR A 292 10.62 6.88 -1.39
C THR A 292 12.00 7.46 -1.06
N LEU A 293 12.31 8.63 -1.61
CA LEU A 293 13.45 9.45 -1.19
C LEU A 293 12.96 10.49 -0.18
N PHE A 294 13.51 10.42 1.01
CA PHE A 294 13.20 11.32 2.11
C PHE A 294 14.14 12.51 2.10
N LEU A 295 13.59 13.67 1.74
CA LEU A 295 14.31 14.93 1.56
C LEU A 295 14.26 15.73 2.87
N ASN A 296 15.12 15.36 3.81
CA ASN A 296 15.17 15.97 5.14
C ASN A 296 16.42 16.85 5.29
N LEU A 297 16.21 18.13 5.60
CA LEU A 297 17.25 19.10 5.91
C LEU A 297 17.32 19.29 7.43
N GLN A 298 17.93 18.35 8.14
CA GLN A 298 18.04 18.41 9.58
C GLN A 298 19.04 19.49 10.00
N LYS A 299 18.63 20.38 10.92
CA LYS A 299 19.38 21.58 11.31
C LYS A 299 20.77 21.28 11.86
N ASP A 300 20.92 20.19 12.61
CA ASP A 300 22.17 19.81 13.28
C ASP A 300 23.02 18.83 12.46
N ASP A 301 22.67 18.59 11.19
CA ASP A 301 23.43 17.71 10.30
C ASP A 301 24.75 18.39 9.90
N PRO A 302 25.91 17.76 10.11
CA PRO A 302 27.21 18.32 9.74
C PRO A 302 27.39 18.49 8.21
N TYR A 303 26.51 17.86 7.42
CA TYR A 303 26.48 17.92 5.96
C TYR A 303 25.27 18.68 5.43
N LEU A 304 24.63 19.52 6.26
CA LEU A 304 23.40 20.25 5.89
C LEU A 304 23.56 21.05 4.59
N LYS A 305 24.72 21.68 4.37
CA LYS A 305 25.00 22.42 3.12
C LYS A 305 24.96 21.51 1.91
N GLU A 306 25.65 20.39 1.98
CA GLU A 306 25.70 19.40 0.90
C GLU A 306 24.35 18.76 0.66
N ASN A 307 23.62 18.43 1.73
CA ASN A 307 22.27 17.90 1.64
C ASN A 307 21.28 18.89 1.00
N ALA A 308 21.41 20.18 1.31
CA ALA A 308 20.62 21.22 0.65
C ALA A 308 20.89 21.28 -0.87
N MET A 309 22.15 21.16 -1.30
CA MET A 309 22.54 21.09 -2.72
C MET A 309 21.93 19.85 -3.40
N ILE A 310 21.95 18.69 -2.73
CA ILE A 310 21.40 17.44 -3.25
C ILE A 310 19.88 17.56 -3.40
N VAL A 311 19.18 18.05 -2.37
CA VAL A 311 17.72 18.24 -2.41
C VAL A 311 17.33 19.22 -3.51
N GLU A 312 18.01 20.35 -3.63
CA GLU A 312 17.78 21.32 -4.69
C GLU A 312 17.92 20.69 -6.07
N GLU A 313 18.97 19.91 -6.31
CA GLU A 313 19.19 19.26 -7.61
C GLU A 313 18.14 18.18 -7.90
N ILE A 314 17.76 17.38 -6.90
CA ILE A 314 16.66 16.39 -7.03
C ILE A 314 15.37 17.10 -7.47
N LEU A 315 15.00 18.20 -6.82
CA LEU A 315 13.79 18.97 -7.15
C LEU A 315 13.87 19.61 -8.55
N ARG A 316 15.03 20.13 -8.95
CA ARG A 316 15.25 20.71 -10.30
C ARG A 316 15.06 19.64 -11.39
N GLN A 317 15.65 18.45 -11.21
CA GLN A 317 15.49 17.36 -12.17
C GLN A 317 14.08 16.78 -12.17
N ARG A 318 13.41 16.71 -11.02
CA ARG A 318 12.01 16.31 -10.95
C ARG A 318 11.10 17.33 -11.65
N LEU A 319 11.36 18.64 -11.48
CA LEU A 319 10.61 19.71 -12.16
C LEU A 319 10.73 19.59 -13.68
N GLN A 320 11.91 19.22 -14.20
CA GLN A 320 12.11 18.92 -15.62
C GLN A 320 11.29 17.69 -16.05
N GLY A 321 11.30 16.61 -15.25
CA GLY A 321 10.72 15.31 -15.57
C GLY A 321 11.68 14.39 -16.31
N ILE A 322 11.15 13.25 -16.79
CA ILE A 322 11.89 12.26 -17.58
C ILE A 322 11.30 12.18 -18.98
N LYS A 323 12.13 12.03 -20.00
CA LYS A 323 11.67 11.76 -21.35
C LYS A 323 11.14 10.34 -21.47
N ASN A 324 9.92 10.22 -21.98
CA ASN A 324 9.37 8.92 -22.37
C ASN A 324 9.94 8.47 -23.74
N ASP A 325 9.46 7.32 -24.24
CA ASP A 325 9.83 6.75 -25.53
C ASP A 325 9.53 7.64 -26.76
N LYS A 326 8.62 8.61 -26.59
CA LYS A 326 8.25 9.60 -27.62
C LYS A 326 9.04 10.90 -27.49
N GLY A 327 10.03 10.97 -26.60
CA GLY A 327 10.88 12.13 -26.37
C GLY A 327 10.24 13.30 -25.61
N VAL A 328 9.06 13.09 -25.03
CA VAL A 328 8.32 14.10 -24.24
C VAL A 328 8.69 13.99 -22.77
N TYR A 329 8.91 15.12 -22.09
CA TYR A 329 9.13 15.15 -20.65
C TYR A 329 7.82 14.94 -19.89
N VAL A 330 7.70 13.79 -19.23
CA VAL A 330 6.56 13.40 -18.41
C VAL A 330 6.94 13.31 -16.92
N THR A 331 5.94 13.21 -16.06
CA THR A 331 6.15 12.99 -14.61
C THR A 331 6.40 11.51 -14.37
N PRO A 332 7.53 11.10 -13.78
CA PRO A 332 7.74 9.72 -13.39
C PRO A 332 7.01 9.40 -12.09
N ALA A 333 6.45 8.18 -12.00
CA ALA A 333 5.80 7.70 -10.78
C ALA A 333 6.81 7.52 -9.62
N PHE A 334 8.03 7.09 -9.94
CA PHE A 334 9.10 6.85 -8.97
C PHE A 334 10.39 7.63 -9.30
N PRO A 335 11.27 7.85 -8.30
CA PRO A 335 11.03 7.69 -6.86
C PRO A 335 9.96 8.65 -6.35
N LYS A 336 9.18 8.23 -5.35
CA LYS A 336 8.35 9.14 -4.57
C LYS A 336 9.27 10.11 -3.83
N LEU A 337 8.94 11.39 -3.82
CA LEU A 337 9.68 12.40 -3.07
C LEU A 337 8.84 12.88 -1.88
N VAL A 338 9.43 12.85 -0.69
CA VAL A 338 8.81 13.37 0.54
C VAL A 338 9.72 14.43 1.12
N TYR A 339 9.24 15.68 1.16
CA TYR A 339 9.99 16.84 1.62
C TYR A 339 9.56 17.24 3.02
N VAL A 340 10.54 17.39 3.92
CA VAL A 340 10.30 17.77 5.31
C VAL A 340 10.27 19.28 5.44
N LEU A 341 9.16 19.78 5.97
CA LEU A 341 8.97 21.18 6.35
C LEU A 341 9.47 21.38 7.79
N ASP A 342 10.44 22.27 7.98
CA ASP A 342 10.94 22.66 9.28
C ASP A 342 11.14 24.20 9.34
N GLU A 343 11.36 24.78 10.49
CA GLU A 343 11.47 26.23 10.70
C GLU A 343 12.39 26.94 9.70
N HIS A 344 13.59 26.37 9.48
CA HIS A 344 14.64 27.00 8.67
C HIS A 344 14.42 26.88 7.16
N ASN A 345 13.44 26.10 6.70
CA ASN A 345 13.16 25.93 5.28
C ASN A 345 11.75 26.30 4.85
N CYS A 346 10.74 26.33 5.75
CA CYS A 346 9.37 26.63 5.36
C CYS A 346 8.89 28.03 5.82
N LEU A 347 9.51 28.62 6.85
CA LEU A 347 9.14 29.95 7.31
C LEU A 347 9.87 31.02 6.49
N LYS A 348 9.17 32.12 6.19
CA LYS A 348 9.71 33.24 5.40
C LYS A 348 10.96 33.82 6.05
N GLY A 349 12.02 33.90 5.26
CA GLY A 349 13.34 34.37 5.74
C GLY A 349 14.23 33.25 6.30
N GLY A 350 13.77 32.01 6.35
CA GLY A 350 14.60 30.84 6.65
C GLY A 350 15.70 30.68 5.59
N LYS A 351 16.86 30.20 6.00
CA LYS A 351 18.06 30.06 5.15
C LYS A 351 17.79 29.23 3.90
N TYR A 352 16.87 28.25 3.99
CA TYR A 352 16.56 27.28 2.94
C TYR A 352 15.10 27.41 2.44
N ASP A 353 14.44 28.55 2.67
CA ASP A 353 13.06 28.79 2.21
C ASP A 353 12.94 28.75 0.69
N TYR A 354 14.01 29.09 -0.03
CA TYR A 354 14.09 28.99 -1.50
C TYR A 354 13.94 27.56 -2.01
N ILE A 355 14.38 26.56 -1.23
CA ILE A 355 14.19 25.12 -1.57
C ILE A 355 12.72 24.75 -1.46
N THR A 356 12.00 25.23 -0.42
CA THR A 356 10.56 25.03 -0.28
C THR A 356 9.79 25.68 -1.44
N ARG A 357 10.16 26.90 -1.85
CA ARG A 357 9.56 27.51 -3.06
C ARG A 357 9.81 26.68 -4.33
N LEU A 358 10.99 26.08 -4.46
CA LEU A 358 11.28 25.15 -5.56
C LEU A 358 10.44 23.87 -5.45
N ALA A 359 10.29 23.32 -4.24
CA ALA A 359 9.45 22.15 -3.97
C ALA A 359 7.98 22.43 -4.35
N VAL A 360 7.43 23.59 -3.99
CA VAL A 360 6.08 24.04 -4.38
C VAL A 360 5.91 24.11 -5.90
N LYS A 361 6.87 24.72 -6.61
CA LYS A 361 6.86 24.73 -8.08
C LYS A 361 6.89 23.33 -8.68
N CYS A 362 7.66 22.45 -8.06
CA CYS A 362 7.74 21.05 -8.48
C CYS A 362 6.42 20.32 -8.27
N SER A 363 5.80 20.44 -7.09
CA SER A 363 4.49 19.84 -6.80
C SER A 363 3.39 20.37 -7.74
N ALA A 364 3.38 21.67 -8.02
CA ALA A 364 2.42 22.30 -8.92
C ALA A 364 2.47 21.73 -10.35
N LYS A 365 3.66 21.29 -10.80
CA LYS A 365 3.84 20.75 -12.15
C LYS A 365 3.92 19.25 -12.22
N ARG A 366 4.51 18.60 -11.20
CA ARG A 366 4.91 17.18 -11.22
C ARG A 366 4.33 16.35 -10.09
N MET A 367 3.36 16.86 -9.33
CA MET A 367 2.66 16.18 -8.25
C MET A 367 3.52 15.84 -7.03
N TYR A 368 4.82 15.73 -7.15
CA TYR A 368 5.81 15.57 -6.07
C TYR A 368 6.63 16.84 -5.88
N PRO A 369 7.21 17.07 -4.70
CA PRO A 369 7.19 16.24 -3.50
C PRO A 369 5.88 16.33 -2.72
N ASP A 370 5.64 15.33 -1.85
CA ASP A 370 4.71 15.40 -0.74
C ASP A 370 5.38 16.07 0.45
N TYR A 371 4.59 16.48 1.44
CA TYR A 371 5.09 17.29 2.57
C TYR A 371 4.85 16.61 3.91
N ILE A 372 5.89 16.58 4.75
CA ILE A 372 5.81 16.19 6.16
C ILE A 372 6.17 17.38 7.04
N SER A 373 5.33 17.67 8.02
CA SER A 373 5.60 18.64 9.07
C SER A 373 6.53 18.06 10.14
N ALA A 374 7.74 18.55 10.25
CA ALA A 374 8.66 18.18 11.32
C ALA A 374 8.08 18.54 12.71
N LYS A 375 7.36 19.68 12.81
CA LYS A 375 6.69 20.11 14.03
C LYS A 375 5.69 19.06 14.50
N LYS A 376 4.76 18.63 13.63
CA LYS A 376 3.74 17.63 13.95
C LYS A 376 4.32 16.23 14.17
N MET A 377 5.36 15.87 13.44
CA MET A 377 6.06 14.61 13.70
C MET A 377 6.69 14.57 15.10
N ARG A 378 7.38 15.64 15.50
CA ARG A 378 7.96 15.72 16.84
C ARG A 378 6.91 15.60 17.94
N GLU A 379 5.72 16.20 17.74
CA GLU A 379 4.57 16.08 18.66
C GLU A 379 4.09 14.61 18.76
N ASN A 380 4.02 13.88 17.65
CA ASN A 380 3.42 12.55 17.59
C ASN A 380 4.40 11.39 17.84
N TYR A 381 5.72 11.61 17.68
CA TYR A 381 6.75 10.55 17.73
C TYR A 381 7.92 10.89 18.65
N GLU A 382 7.63 11.33 19.87
CA GLU A 382 8.62 11.55 20.94
C GLU A 382 9.81 12.44 20.52
N GLY A 383 9.54 13.53 19.79
CA GLY A 383 10.55 14.46 19.32
C GLY A 383 11.30 14.06 18.04
N ASN A 384 10.94 12.94 17.43
CA ASN A 384 11.65 12.40 16.26
C ASN A 384 11.03 12.80 14.92
N VAL A 385 11.89 12.93 13.91
CA VAL A 385 11.52 13.12 12.49
C VAL A 385 12.22 12.05 11.67
N PHE A 386 11.46 11.22 10.99
CA PHE A 386 11.95 10.10 10.21
C PHE A 386 11.03 9.80 9.01
N SER A 387 11.54 9.03 8.04
CA SER A 387 10.80 8.69 6.82
C SER A 387 9.63 7.74 7.09
N PRO A 388 8.50 7.89 6.38
CA PRO A 388 7.58 6.78 6.22
C PRO A 388 8.24 5.64 5.43
N MET A 389 7.83 4.41 5.70
CA MET A 389 8.19 3.25 4.88
C MET A 389 7.26 3.20 3.66
N GLY A 390 7.84 3.20 2.47
CA GLY A 390 7.06 3.25 1.23
C GLY A 390 6.16 4.48 1.15
N CYS A 391 4.84 4.29 1.05
CA CYS A 391 3.91 5.39 0.86
C CYS A 391 3.58 6.16 2.15
N ARG A 392 3.21 5.48 3.25
CA ARG A 392 2.68 6.13 4.47
C ARG A 392 2.82 5.33 5.76
N SER A 393 3.51 4.19 5.77
CA SER A 393 3.67 3.39 6.99
C SER A 393 4.72 4.01 7.91
N PHE A 394 4.35 4.33 9.14
CA PHE A 394 5.26 4.88 10.14
C PHE A 394 5.61 3.85 11.21
N LEU A 395 6.87 3.87 11.63
CA LEU A 395 7.35 3.07 12.75
C LEU A 395 6.93 3.71 14.07
N SER A 396 6.65 2.89 15.08
CA SER A 396 6.59 3.38 16.45
C SER A 396 7.99 3.74 16.96
N PRO A 397 8.16 4.77 17.80
CA PRO A 397 9.44 5.04 18.46
C PRO A 397 9.95 3.77 19.16
N TRP A 398 11.21 3.47 18.99
CA TRP A 398 11.89 2.34 19.59
C TRP A 398 13.33 2.73 19.93
N LYS A 399 13.81 2.28 21.08
CA LYS A 399 15.16 2.58 21.56
C LYS A 399 16.00 1.32 21.61
N ASP A 400 17.23 1.45 21.21
CA ASP A 400 18.24 0.41 21.33
C ASP A 400 18.70 0.21 22.80
N GLU A 401 19.62 -0.71 23.04
CA GLU A 401 20.17 -1.04 24.34
C GLU A 401 20.89 0.16 25.02
N ASN A 402 21.30 1.14 24.23
CA ASN A 402 21.96 2.37 24.69
C ASN A 402 20.95 3.51 24.93
N GLY A 403 19.66 3.28 24.73
CA GLY A 403 18.60 4.27 24.88
C GLY A 403 18.44 5.23 23.68
N ASN A 404 19.13 4.98 22.56
CA ASN A 404 19.03 5.80 21.36
C ASN A 404 17.84 5.37 20.47
N TYR A 405 17.13 6.34 19.94
CA TYR A 405 16.08 6.05 18.96
C TYR A 405 16.69 5.49 17.67
N LYS A 406 16.06 4.44 17.14
CA LYS A 406 16.42 3.82 15.87
C LYS A 406 15.20 3.71 14.98
N PHE A 407 15.32 4.19 13.76
CA PHE A 407 14.30 4.09 12.70
C PHE A 407 14.82 3.35 11.48
N GLU A 408 15.97 3.72 10.96
CA GLU A 408 16.61 3.02 9.84
C GLU A 408 17.01 1.59 10.21
N GLY A 409 16.89 0.68 9.26
CA GLY A 409 17.08 -0.74 9.49
C GLY A 409 15.90 -1.40 10.20
N ARG A 410 14.71 -0.77 10.20
CA ARG A 410 13.48 -1.33 10.75
C ARG A 410 12.42 -1.53 9.66
N PHE A 411 11.40 -2.33 9.92
CA PHE A 411 10.47 -2.79 8.91
C PHE A 411 9.05 -3.02 9.45
N ASN A 412 8.09 -3.18 8.53
CA ASN A 412 6.72 -3.57 8.80
C ASN A 412 6.48 -5.02 8.35
N GLN A 413 5.95 -5.85 9.24
CA GLN A 413 5.71 -7.28 8.98
C GLN A 413 4.54 -7.51 8.02
N GLY A 414 3.55 -6.64 8.03
CA GLY A 414 2.38 -6.71 7.16
C GLY A 414 1.15 -6.01 7.71
N VAL A 415 0.07 -6.04 6.92
CA VAL A 415 -1.17 -5.30 7.14
C VAL A 415 -2.38 -6.23 7.04
N VAL A 416 -3.40 -5.96 7.86
CA VAL A 416 -4.77 -6.46 7.70
C VAL A 416 -5.70 -5.27 7.83
N SER A 417 -6.63 -5.10 6.88
CA SER A 417 -7.57 -3.97 6.90
C SER A 417 -9.00 -4.41 7.19
N LEU A 418 -9.66 -3.67 8.06
CA LEU A 418 -11.04 -3.87 8.47
C LEU A 418 -12.01 -3.12 7.55
N ASN A 419 -13.10 -3.77 7.15
CA ASN A 419 -14.21 -3.17 6.42
C ASN A 419 -15.21 -2.55 7.41
N LEU A 420 -15.10 -1.25 7.66
CA LEU A 420 -16.00 -0.53 8.57
C LEU A 420 -17.43 -0.42 8.04
N PRO A 421 -17.71 -0.08 6.76
CA PRO A 421 -19.05 -0.04 6.19
C PRO A 421 -19.85 -1.31 6.40
N GLN A 422 -19.24 -2.47 6.22
CA GLN A 422 -19.94 -3.73 6.40
C GLN A 422 -20.44 -3.94 7.84
N ILE A 423 -19.73 -3.41 8.86
CA ILE A 423 -20.23 -3.44 10.24
C ILE A 423 -21.50 -2.59 10.37
N GLY A 424 -21.49 -1.39 9.81
CA GLY A 424 -22.65 -0.50 9.79
C GLY A 424 -23.86 -1.11 9.08
N ILE A 425 -23.66 -1.75 7.92
CA ILE A 425 -24.73 -2.44 7.17
C ILE A 425 -25.36 -3.54 8.03
N VAL A 426 -24.57 -4.35 8.72
CA VAL A 426 -25.06 -5.45 9.56
C VAL A 426 -25.69 -4.94 10.85
N ALA A 427 -25.17 -3.84 11.41
CA ALA A 427 -25.70 -3.22 12.64
C ALA A 427 -27.07 -2.55 12.41
N LYS A 428 -27.34 -2.01 11.21
CA LYS A 428 -28.61 -1.35 10.83
C LYS A 428 -29.02 -0.21 11.78
N GLY A 429 -28.07 0.64 12.18
CA GLY A 429 -28.28 1.76 13.07
C GLY A 429 -28.30 1.41 14.58
N ASP A 430 -28.28 0.13 14.94
CA ASP A 430 -28.18 -0.30 16.35
C ASP A 430 -26.73 -0.14 16.85
N GLU A 431 -26.55 0.85 17.73
CA GLU A 431 -25.23 1.19 18.23
C GLU A 431 -24.66 0.12 19.18
N GLN A 432 -25.47 -0.57 19.97
CA GLN A 432 -25.01 -1.66 20.85
C GLN A 432 -24.50 -2.85 20.01
N LYS A 433 -25.26 -3.21 19.01
CA LYS A 433 -24.90 -4.26 18.07
C LYS A 433 -23.64 -3.88 17.28
N PHE A 434 -23.50 -2.62 16.88
CA PHE A 434 -22.32 -2.11 16.21
C PHE A 434 -21.04 -2.32 17.03
N TRP A 435 -21.01 -1.88 18.29
CA TRP A 435 -19.83 -2.01 19.14
C TRP A 435 -19.46 -3.48 19.39
N LYS A 436 -20.45 -4.34 19.58
CA LYS A 436 -20.21 -5.78 19.72
C LYS A 436 -19.59 -6.38 18.46
N LEU A 437 -20.14 -6.08 17.29
CA LEU A 437 -19.61 -6.55 16.01
C LEU A 437 -18.22 -6.01 15.72
N LEU A 438 -17.94 -4.75 16.07
CA LEU A 438 -16.63 -4.16 15.92
C LEU A 438 -15.58 -4.92 16.75
N ASP A 439 -15.90 -5.21 18.01
CA ASP A 439 -14.99 -5.96 18.88
C ASP A 439 -14.74 -7.39 18.36
N GLU A 440 -15.78 -8.11 17.94
CA GLU A 440 -15.66 -9.45 17.33
C GLU A 440 -14.75 -9.44 16.08
N ARG A 441 -14.89 -8.41 15.23
CA ARG A 441 -14.06 -8.28 14.02
C ARG A 441 -12.63 -7.84 14.31
N LEU A 442 -12.43 -7.06 15.36
CA LEU A 442 -11.08 -6.71 15.83
C LEU A 442 -10.32 -7.96 16.30
N GLU A 443 -10.97 -8.90 17.01
CA GLU A 443 -10.34 -10.17 17.37
C GLU A 443 -9.95 -10.99 16.12
N LEU A 444 -10.78 -11.02 15.08
CA LEU A 444 -10.41 -11.65 13.79
C LEU A 444 -9.21 -10.96 13.13
N CYS A 445 -9.16 -9.62 13.18
CA CYS A 445 -8.00 -8.87 12.66
C CYS A 445 -6.72 -9.19 13.46
N PHE A 446 -6.82 -9.27 14.79
CA PHE A 446 -5.69 -9.65 15.65
C PHE A 446 -5.13 -11.02 15.26
N GLU A 447 -6.01 -12.03 15.15
CA GLU A 447 -5.58 -13.38 14.75
C GLU A 447 -4.94 -13.40 13.36
N ALA A 448 -5.52 -12.65 12.40
CA ALA A 448 -4.96 -12.53 11.05
C ALA A 448 -3.57 -11.85 11.05
N LEU A 449 -3.37 -10.82 11.88
CA LEU A 449 -2.08 -10.17 12.06
C LEU A 449 -1.06 -11.10 12.73
N MET A 450 -1.51 -11.91 13.70
CA MET A 450 -0.65 -12.92 14.33
C MET A 450 -0.25 -14.03 13.35
N CYS A 451 -1.07 -14.37 12.34
CA CYS A 451 -0.66 -15.28 11.27
C CYS A 451 0.57 -14.72 10.52
N ARG A 452 0.59 -13.42 10.22
CA ARG A 452 1.75 -12.77 9.59
C ARG A 452 2.99 -12.83 10.46
N HIS A 453 2.86 -12.47 11.72
CA HIS A 453 3.96 -12.53 12.68
C HIS A 453 4.54 -13.93 12.81
N ASN A 454 3.66 -14.92 12.99
CA ASN A 454 4.08 -16.31 13.17
C ASN A 454 4.73 -16.90 11.91
N ALA A 455 4.34 -16.45 10.71
CA ALA A 455 4.95 -16.90 9.45
C ALA A 455 6.41 -16.45 9.29
N LEU A 456 6.82 -15.41 10.02
CA LEU A 456 8.20 -14.91 9.99
C LEU A 456 9.10 -15.51 11.09
N LYS A 457 8.53 -16.22 12.08
CA LYS A 457 9.32 -16.85 13.15
C LYS A 457 10.18 -18.00 12.65
N GLY A 458 11.39 -18.10 13.17
CA GLY A 458 12.35 -19.15 12.84
C GLY A 458 13.00 -19.03 11.47
N ILE A 459 12.69 -17.95 10.73
CA ILE A 459 13.30 -17.70 9.42
C ILE A 459 14.78 -17.42 9.57
N LYS A 460 15.58 -17.98 8.66
CA LYS A 460 17.03 -17.78 8.62
C LYS A 460 17.43 -16.53 7.82
N SER A 461 18.51 -15.89 8.21
CA SER A 461 19.07 -14.73 7.50
C SER A 461 19.38 -14.98 6.02
N ASP A 462 19.52 -16.25 5.65
CA ASP A 462 19.83 -16.70 4.28
C ASP A 462 18.70 -16.46 3.27
N VAL A 463 17.46 -16.29 3.72
CA VAL A 463 16.31 -16.08 2.81
C VAL A 463 16.39 -14.73 2.08
N SER A 464 17.01 -13.73 2.71
CA SER A 464 17.24 -12.42 2.11
C SER A 464 18.52 -11.79 2.67
N PRO A 465 19.70 -12.16 2.13
CA PRO A 465 20.97 -11.68 2.64
C PRO A 465 21.10 -10.15 2.63
N VAL A 466 20.53 -9.47 1.64
CA VAL A 466 20.57 -7.99 1.56
C VAL A 466 19.92 -7.34 2.78
N HIS A 467 18.79 -7.91 3.27
CA HIS A 467 18.12 -7.40 4.47
C HIS A 467 18.88 -7.79 5.75
N TRP A 468 19.23 -9.07 5.87
CA TRP A 468 19.57 -9.65 7.17
C TRP A 468 21.06 -9.78 7.43
N GLN A 469 21.89 -9.91 6.37
CA GLN A 469 23.33 -10.12 6.50
C GLN A 469 24.15 -8.91 6.08
N TYR A 470 23.65 -8.10 5.13
CA TYR A 470 24.49 -7.09 4.45
C TYR A 470 24.05 -5.64 4.69
N GLY A 471 23.24 -5.40 5.74
CA GLY A 471 23.11 -4.08 6.34
C GLY A 471 21.84 -3.32 6.04
N ALA A 472 20.93 -3.77 5.13
CA ALA A 472 19.69 -3.03 4.88
C ALA A 472 18.81 -2.96 6.14
N ILE A 473 18.77 -4.02 6.93
CA ILE A 473 18.13 -4.09 8.26
C ILE A 473 19.15 -4.49 9.32
N ALA A 474 19.92 -5.54 9.07
CA ALA A 474 20.79 -6.16 10.03
C ALA A 474 22.10 -6.67 9.41
N ARG A 475 23.06 -7.05 10.28
CA ARG A 475 24.29 -7.73 9.92
C ARG A 475 24.42 -9.03 10.69
N LEU A 476 23.44 -9.95 10.47
CA LEU A 476 23.44 -11.29 11.04
C LEU A 476 24.45 -12.19 10.34
N GLY A 477 24.96 -13.17 11.07
CA GLY A 477 25.68 -14.28 10.48
C GLY A 477 24.77 -15.16 9.63
N LYS A 478 25.38 -15.93 8.71
CA LYS A 478 24.67 -16.91 7.91
C LYS A 478 24.05 -17.98 8.82
N GLY A 479 22.76 -18.32 8.57
CA GLY A 479 22.01 -19.30 9.32
C GLY A 479 21.44 -18.82 10.67
N GLU A 480 21.71 -17.60 11.10
CA GLU A 480 21.05 -16.99 12.27
C GLU A 480 19.58 -16.72 11.98
N THR A 481 18.72 -16.79 13.03
CA THR A 481 17.31 -16.44 12.91
C THR A 481 17.07 -14.94 13.03
N ILE A 482 15.99 -14.47 12.39
CA ILE A 482 15.60 -13.05 12.44
C ILE A 482 14.72 -12.70 13.64
N ASP A 483 14.42 -13.65 14.51
CA ASP A 483 13.38 -13.58 15.55
C ASP A 483 13.53 -12.34 16.45
N LYS A 484 14.75 -11.95 16.83
CA LYS A 484 15.01 -10.77 17.67
C LYS A 484 14.52 -9.45 17.04
N TYR A 485 14.33 -9.40 15.71
CA TYR A 485 13.81 -8.24 15.00
C TYR A 485 12.29 -8.26 14.83
N LEU A 486 11.64 -9.35 15.22
CA LEU A 486 10.18 -9.48 15.22
C LEU A 486 9.56 -9.04 16.53
N GLU A 487 10.33 -9.00 17.62
CA GLU A 487 9.89 -8.84 19.00
C GLU A 487 10.17 -7.43 19.56
N ASN A 488 9.63 -7.15 20.74
CA ASN A 488 9.87 -5.94 21.54
C ASN A 488 9.60 -4.62 20.79
N GLY A 489 8.69 -4.63 19.80
CA GLY A 489 8.36 -3.45 19.01
C GLY A 489 9.42 -3.00 18.02
N TYR A 490 10.47 -3.79 17.77
CA TYR A 490 11.49 -3.46 16.77
C TYR A 490 10.87 -3.30 15.37
N SER A 491 10.02 -4.22 14.95
CA SER A 491 9.21 -4.11 13.74
C SER A 491 7.75 -3.81 14.07
N THR A 492 7.00 -3.33 13.09
CA THR A 492 5.60 -2.97 13.24
C THR A 492 4.66 -3.97 12.59
N ILE A 493 3.43 -4.04 13.08
CA ILE A 493 2.32 -4.82 12.53
C ILE A 493 1.13 -3.86 12.44
N SER A 494 0.47 -3.76 11.28
CA SER A 494 -0.49 -2.70 11.03
C SER A 494 -1.94 -3.19 10.94
N LEU A 495 -2.81 -2.64 11.78
CA LEU A 495 -4.26 -2.71 11.62
C LEU A 495 -4.71 -1.56 10.73
N GLY A 496 -5.20 -1.88 9.54
CA GLY A 496 -5.78 -0.92 8.61
C GLY A 496 -7.31 -0.83 8.72
N TYR A 497 -7.90 0.17 8.08
CA TYR A 497 -9.35 0.35 8.01
C TYR A 497 -9.75 1.12 6.76
N ILE A 498 -10.99 0.91 6.30
CA ILE A 498 -11.59 1.55 5.12
C ILE A 498 -13.01 2.01 5.47
N GLY A 499 -13.43 3.15 4.91
CA GLY A 499 -14.82 3.55 4.82
C GLY A 499 -15.42 4.15 6.10
N LEU A 500 -14.67 5.01 6.78
CA LEU A 500 -15.18 5.72 7.97
C LEU A 500 -16.36 6.63 7.62
N TYR A 501 -16.36 7.25 6.42
CA TYR A 501 -17.48 8.05 5.92
C TYR A 501 -18.77 7.20 5.79
N GLU A 502 -18.70 6.09 5.05
CA GLU A 502 -19.86 5.22 4.82
C GLU A 502 -20.37 4.60 6.12
N LEU A 503 -19.46 4.22 7.03
CA LEU A 503 -19.86 3.76 8.36
C LEU A 503 -20.65 4.83 9.11
N THR A 504 -20.15 6.07 9.14
CA THR A 504 -20.81 7.18 9.84
C THR A 504 -22.17 7.47 9.22
N LYS A 505 -22.26 7.46 7.90
CA LYS A 505 -23.50 7.64 7.16
C LYS A 505 -24.53 6.57 7.53
N LEU A 506 -24.14 5.31 7.62
CA LEU A 506 -25.01 4.18 8.01
C LEU A 506 -25.49 4.26 9.46
N MET A 507 -24.65 4.74 10.37
CA MET A 507 -24.94 4.75 11.81
C MET A 507 -25.60 6.04 12.29
N LYS A 508 -25.33 7.17 11.65
CA LYS A 508 -25.79 8.49 12.10
C LYS A 508 -26.62 9.24 11.05
N GLY A 509 -26.68 8.77 9.80
CA GLY A 509 -27.41 9.42 8.72
C GLY A 509 -26.71 10.64 8.10
N VAL A 510 -25.58 11.05 8.67
CA VAL A 510 -24.81 12.25 8.25
C VAL A 510 -23.36 11.92 7.91
N SER A 511 -22.64 12.84 7.24
CA SER A 511 -21.20 12.72 7.00
C SER A 511 -20.44 12.76 8.34
N HIS A 512 -19.23 12.21 8.35
CA HIS A 512 -18.32 12.35 9.51
C HIS A 512 -17.73 13.77 9.64
N THR A 513 -17.97 14.65 8.66
CA THR A 513 -17.65 16.08 8.73
C THR A 513 -18.70 16.89 9.50
N ASP A 514 -19.91 16.35 9.68
CA ASP A 514 -20.93 16.91 10.57
C ASP A 514 -20.57 16.69 12.05
N PRO A 515 -20.88 17.61 12.98
CA PRO A 515 -20.50 17.47 14.39
C PRO A 515 -20.93 16.15 15.05
N ALA A 516 -22.16 15.68 14.79
CA ALA A 516 -22.65 14.41 15.31
C ALA A 516 -21.95 13.19 14.68
N GLY A 517 -21.59 13.29 13.41
CA GLY A 517 -20.83 12.30 12.69
C GLY A 517 -19.38 12.27 13.15
N GLU A 518 -18.76 13.43 13.36
CA GLU A 518 -17.38 13.57 13.83
C GLU A 518 -17.18 12.93 15.21
N GLU A 519 -18.08 13.19 16.16
CA GLU A 519 -18.03 12.58 17.50
C GLU A 519 -18.04 11.04 17.40
N PHE A 520 -18.96 10.48 16.60
CA PHE A 520 -19.05 9.04 16.40
C PHE A 520 -17.78 8.48 15.71
N ALA A 521 -17.32 9.14 14.66
CA ALA A 521 -16.11 8.74 13.92
C ALA A 521 -14.87 8.73 14.84
N LEU A 522 -14.69 9.74 15.67
CA LEU A 522 -13.60 9.80 16.65
C LEU A 522 -13.70 8.68 17.69
N ARG A 523 -14.90 8.35 18.19
CA ARG A 523 -15.11 7.21 19.08
C ARG A 523 -14.69 5.89 18.43
N VAL A 524 -15.06 5.68 17.16
CA VAL A 524 -14.65 4.51 16.40
C VAL A 524 -13.14 4.46 16.26
N MET A 525 -12.52 5.54 15.84
CA MET A 525 -11.06 5.60 15.66
C MET A 525 -10.30 5.35 16.96
N ASN A 526 -10.76 5.93 18.07
CA ASN A 526 -10.17 5.67 19.39
C ASN A 526 -10.34 4.21 19.83
N ARG A 527 -11.46 3.55 19.47
CA ARG A 527 -11.64 2.11 19.72
C ARG A 527 -10.64 1.26 18.93
N LEU A 528 -10.42 1.58 17.64
CA LEU A 528 -9.41 0.90 16.80
C LEU A 528 -8.00 1.10 17.37
N ARG A 529 -7.66 2.33 17.77
CA ARG A 529 -6.37 2.64 18.39
C ARG A 529 -6.19 1.90 19.71
N GLY A 530 -7.21 1.91 20.56
CA GLY A 530 -7.20 1.20 21.84
C GLY A 530 -7.02 -0.31 21.68
N ALA A 531 -7.54 -0.91 20.60
CA ALA A 531 -7.29 -2.31 20.29
C ALA A 531 -5.79 -2.56 19.99
N CYS A 532 -5.15 -1.72 19.17
CA CYS A 532 -3.71 -1.80 18.89
C CYS A 532 -2.88 -1.65 20.17
N ASP A 533 -3.22 -0.70 21.02
CA ASP A 533 -2.51 -0.45 22.29
C ASP A 533 -2.69 -1.64 23.28
N LYS A 534 -3.89 -2.24 23.33
CA LYS A 534 -4.16 -3.48 24.09
C LYS A 534 -3.30 -4.63 23.59
N TRP A 535 -3.27 -4.87 22.28
CA TRP A 535 -2.47 -5.96 21.69
C TRP A 535 -0.97 -5.75 21.92
N LYS A 536 -0.49 -4.51 21.82
CA LYS A 536 0.89 -4.15 22.14
C LYS A 536 1.23 -4.49 23.60
N ALA A 537 0.36 -4.13 24.55
CA ALA A 537 0.56 -4.43 25.94
C ALA A 537 0.55 -5.94 26.25
N GLN A 538 -0.30 -6.71 25.56
CA GLN A 538 -0.43 -8.16 25.74
C GLN A 538 0.73 -8.96 25.14
N THR A 539 1.30 -8.52 24.04
CA THR A 539 2.25 -9.30 23.23
C THR A 539 3.67 -8.75 23.23
N GLY A 540 3.86 -7.47 23.57
CA GLY A 540 5.12 -6.76 23.39
C GLY A 540 5.44 -6.40 21.93
N LEU A 541 4.53 -6.70 20.97
CA LEU A 541 4.74 -6.46 19.55
C LEU A 541 4.35 -5.03 19.13
N GLY A 542 4.89 -4.53 18.04
CA GLY A 542 4.71 -3.16 17.56
C GLY A 542 3.42 -2.95 16.76
N PHE A 543 2.23 -3.15 17.36
CA PHE A 543 0.97 -2.87 16.68
C PHE A 543 0.72 -1.38 16.49
N GLY A 544 0.22 -0.99 15.31
CA GLY A 544 -0.14 0.38 14.98
C GLY A 544 -1.41 0.47 14.15
N LEU A 545 -2.23 1.50 14.41
CA LEU A 545 -3.39 1.81 13.58
C LEU A 545 -2.95 2.52 12.31
N TYR A 546 -3.40 2.07 11.16
CA TYR A 546 -2.90 2.45 9.85
C TYR A 546 -4.01 2.94 8.92
N GLY A 547 -3.92 4.17 8.45
CA GLY A 547 -4.78 4.68 7.39
C GLY A 547 -4.45 3.98 6.07
N THR A 548 -5.10 2.85 5.81
CA THR A 548 -4.76 1.91 4.73
C THR A 548 -4.59 2.58 3.38
N PRO A 549 -3.49 2.36 2.65
CA PRO A 549 -3.43 2.68 1.24
C PRO A 549 -4.38 1.73 0.48
N ALA A 550 -5.34 2.31 -0.22
CA ALA A 550 -6.39 1.55 -0.88
C ALA A 550 -6.33 1.77 -2.39
N GLU A 551 -5.51 1.01 -3.09
CA GLU A 551 -5.46 1.05 -4.55
C GLU A 551 -6.71 0.40 -5.15
N SER A 552 -6.92 -0.87 -4.88
CA SER A 552 -8.11 -1.62 -5.33
C SER A 552 -9.06 -2.00 -4.19
N LEU A 553 -8.63 -1.88 -2.92
CA LEU A 553 -9.37 -2.37 -1.76
C LEU A 553 -10.71 -1.66 -1.55
N CYS A 554 -10.79 -0.34 -1.78
CA CYS A 554 -12.03 0.41 -1.69
C CYS A 554 -13.10 -0.11 -2.69
N TYR A 555 -12.68 -0.47 -3.90
CA TYR A 555 -13.52 -1.11 -4.90
C TYR A 555 -13.91 -2.54 -4.49
N ARG A 556 -12.93 -3.34 -4.04
CA ARG A 556 -13.15 -4.72 -3.64
C ARG A 556 -14.20 -4.83 -2.54
N PHE A 557 -14.09 -4.05 -1.47
CA PHE A 557 -15.05 -4.06 -0.37
C PHE A 557 -16.44 -3.61 -0.81
N ALA A 558 -16.54 -2.51 -1.54
CA ALA A 558 -17.83 -2.02 -2.04
C ALA A 558 -18.52 -3.02 -2.97
N ARG A 559 -17.78 -3.72 -3.84
CA ARG A 559 -18.29 -4.76 -4.72
C ARG A 559 -18.84 -5.95 -3.93
N ILE A 560 -18.07 -6.50 -3.00
CA ILE A 560 -18.49 -7.65 -2.18
C ILE A 560 -19.74 -7.30 -1.37
N ASP A 561 -19.76 -6.13 -0.74
CA ASP A 561 -20.89 -5.70 0.08
C ASP A 561 -22.14 -5.45 -0.77
N LYS A 562 -21.99 -4.90 -1.98
CA LYS A 562 -23.08 -4.76 -2.93
C LYS A 562 -23.65 -6.11 -3.38
N GLU A 563 -22.78 -7.08 -3.65
CA GLU A 563 -23.18 -8.45 -4.02
C GLU A 563 -23.92 -9.15 -2.87
N ARG A 564 -23.50 -8.95 -1.63
CA ARG A 564 -24.06 -9.60 -0.45
C ARG A 564 -25.29 -8.93 0.13
N PHE A 565 -25.34 -7.62 0.15
CA PHE A 565 -26.36 -6.83 0.85
C PHE A 565 -27.23 -5.98 -0.08
N GLY A 566 -26.91 -5.94 -1.38
CA GLY A 566 -27.61 -5.14 -2.36
C GLY A 566 -27.10 -3.70 -2.46
N THR A 567 -27.83 -2.91 -3.26
CA THR A 567 -27.52 -1.49 -3.45
C THR A 567 -28.05 -0.68 -2.29
N ILE A 568 -27.17 0.04 -1.61
CA ILE A 568 -27.46 0.96 -0.50
C ILE A 568 -27.01 2.34 -0.95
N GLU A 569 -27.93 3.30 -0.92
CA GLU A 569 -27.72 4.68 -1.33
C GLU A 569 -26.56 5.32 -0.54
N ASP A 570 -25.71 6.02 -1.25
CA ASP A 570 -24.53 6.73 -0.73
C ASP A 570 -23.48 5.83 -0.04
N VAL A 571 -23.62 4.51 -0.17
CA VAL A 571 -22.73 3.49 0.40
C VAL A 571 -22.21 2.56 -0.70
N THR A 572 -23.02 1.57 -1.15
CA THR A 572 -22.60 0.57 -2.13
C THR A 572 -22.92 0.94 -3.57
N ASP A 573 -23.79 1.93 -3.80
CA ASP A 573 -24.19 2.41 -5.13
C ASP A 573 -23.05 3.09 -5.89
N LYS A 574 -22.14 3.77 -5.18
CA LYS A 574 -20.96 4.43 -5.76
C LYS A 574 -20.00 3.46 -6.47
N GLY A 575 -19.97 2.21 -6.02
CA GLY A 575 -19.03 1.19 -6.51
C GLY A 575 -17.62 1.32 -5.96
N TYR A 576 -17.40 2.17 -4.97
CA TYR A 576 -16.17 2.31 -4.18
C TYR A 576 -16.49 2.83 -2.78
N TYR A 577 -15.63 2.53 -1.81
CA TYR A 577 -15.67 3.13 -0.47
C TYR A 577 -14.64 4.24 -0.35
N THR A 578 -14.90 5.17 0.55
CA THR A 578 -13.95 6.23 0.89
C THR A 578 -12.72 5.63 1.56
N ASN A 579 -11.54 6.12 1.17
CA ASN A 579 -10.28 5.63 1.71
C ASN A 579 -10.15 6.02 3.18
N SER A 580 -9.92 5.04 4.05
CA SER A 580 -9.68 5.20 5.50
C SER A 580 -10.61 6.26 6.16
N TYR A 581 -10.07 7.37 6.62
CA TYR A 581 -10.77 8.47 7.31
C TYR A 581 -11.07 9.68 6.44
N HIS A 582 -10.68 9.65 5.16
CA HIS A 582 -10.77 10.83 4.30
C HIS A 582 -12.20 11.35 4.16
N VAL A 583 -12.32 12.65 3.96
CA VAL A 583 -13.56 13.27 3.52
C VAL A 583 -13.98 12.66 2.19
N ASP A 584 -15.28 12.38 1.98
CA ASP A 584 -15.77 11.82 0.72
C ASP A 584 -15.35 12.74 -0.45
N VAL A 585 -14.86 12.15 -1.53
CA VAL A 585 -14.29 12.88 -2.67
C VAL A 585 -15.27 13.83 -3.36
N ARG A 586 -16.57 13.68 -3.12
CA ARG A 586 -17.67 14.48 -3.67
C ARG A 586 -18.03 15.67 -2.77
N GLU A 587 -17.53 15.68 -1.53
CA GLU A 587 -17.88 16.71 -0.56
C GLU A 587 -17.13 18.01 -0.83
N LYS A 588 -17.88 19.11 -0.96
CA LYS A 588 -17.32 20.45 -1.18
C LYS A 588 -16.79 21.01 0.13
N ILE A 589 -15.49 20.96 0.29
CA ILE A 589 -14.75 21.48 1.44
C ILE A 589 -13.47 22.16 0.94
N ASP A 590 -13.08 23.29 1.53
CA ASP A 590 -11.80 23.91 1.18
C ASP A 590 -10.59 23.14 1.74
N ALA A 591 -9.41 23.38 1.15
CA ALA A 591 -8.19 22.66 1.51
C ALA A 591 -7.78 22.83 2.98
N PHE A 592 -7.95 24.02 3.54
CA PHE A 592 -7.56 24.32 4.93
C PHE A 592 -8.49 23.61 5.92
N SER A 593 -9.80 23.69 5.69
CA SER A 593 -10.81 23.00 6.49
C SER A 593 -10.65 21.48 6.41
N LYS A 594 -10.40 20.95 5.20
CA LYS A 594 -10.15 19.51 5.01
C LYS A 594 -8.92 19.05 5.78
N PHE A 595 -7.79 19.72 5.63
CA PHE A 595 -6.56 19.34 6.34
C PHE A 595 -6.73 19.46 7.87
N LYS A 596 -7.39 20.51 8.36
CA LYS A 596 -7.67 20.68 9.79
C LYS A 596 -8.55 19.54 10.31
N PHE A 597 -9.62 19.21 9.60
CA PHE A 597 -10.51 18.11 9.96
C PHE A 597 -9.77 16.76 9.97
N GLU A 598 -9.04 16.45 8.88
CA GLU A 598 -8.36 15.16 8.75
C GLU A 598 -7.14 14.99 9.70
N SER A 599 -6.54 16.10 10.16
CA SER A 599 -5.36 16.05 11.04
C SER A 599 -5.58 15.28 12.33
N GLN A 600 -6.77 15.35 12.92
CA GLN A 600 -7.12 14.62 14.14
C GLN A 600 -7.12 13.11 13.94
N PHE A 601 -7.53 12.63 12.77
CA PHE A 601 -7.52 11.21 12.43
C PHE A 601 -6.10 10.70 12.12
N GLN A 602 -5.24 11.56 11.54
CA GLN A 602 -3.81 11.24 11.40
C GLN A 602 -3.15 11.04 12.76
N ASN A 603 -3.43 11.89 13.73
CA ASN A 603 -2.87 11.78 15.09
C ASN A 603 -3.27 10.47 15.80
N ILE A 604 -4.48 9.97 15.52
CA ILE A 604 -4.94 8.68 16.05
C ILE A 604 -4.29 7.51 15.28
N SER A 605 -4.02 7.66 13.99
CA SER A 605 -3.46 6.61 13.11
C SER A 605 -1.94 6.52 13.24
N SER A 606 -1.46 6.02 14.37
CA SER A 606 -0.03 5.96 14.74
C SER A 606 0.85 5.13 13.81
N GLY A 607 0.28 4.17 13.10
CA GLY A 607 0.97 3.35 12.08
C GLY A 607 1.12 4.06 10.74
N GLY A 608 0.59 5.28 10.62
CA GLY A 608 0.74 6.13 9.45
C GLY A 608 -0.54 6.44 8.69
N ALA A 609 -0.57 7.62 8.12
CA ALA A 609 -1.66 8.13 7.31
C ALA A 609 -1.17 9.28 6.42
N ILE A 610 -1.90 9.59 5.35
CA ILE A 610 -1.67 10.72 4.45
C ILE A 610 -3.01 11.40 4.20
N SER A 611 -3.01 12.73 4.11
CA SER A 611 -4.14 13.50 3.61
C SER A 611 -3.80 14.17 2.28
N TYR A 612 -4.77 14.33 1.42
CA TYR A 612 -4.59 14.97 0.12
C TYR A 612 -5.69 15.97 -0.20
N VAL A 613 -5.35 16.93 -1.05
CA VAL A 613 -6.30 17.88 -1.63
C VAL A 613 -6.19 17.89 -3.14
N GLU A 614 -7.35 17.94 -3.81
CA GLU A 614 -7.44 18.16 -5.24
C GLU A 614 -7.24 19.64 -5.49
N ILE A 615 -6.25 20.00 -6.31
CA ILE A 615 -5.95 21.38 -6.64
C ILE A 615 -6.00 21.60 -8.15
N PRO A 616 -6.45 22.80 -8.60
CA PRO A 616 -6.42 23.15 -10.02
C PRO A 616 -4.99 23.32 -10.52
N ASN A 617 -4.82 23.72 -11.76
CA ASN A 617 -3.51 24.03 -12.30
C ASN A 617 -2.93 25.29 -11.63
N MET A 618 -2.01 25.09 -10.67
CA MET A 618 -1.37 26.15 -9.88
C MET A 618 0.01 26.57 -10.42
N ARG A 619 0.38 26.18 -11.65
CA ARG A 619 1.71 26.48 -12.24
C ARG A 619 2.02 27.98 -12.29
N HIS A 620 0.99 28.83 -12.38
CA HIS A 620 1.09 30.30 -12.46
C HIS A 620 0.70 31.02 -11.15
N ASN A 621 0.29 30.28 -10.12
CA ASN A 621 -0.07 30.85 -8.81
C ASN A 621 0.54 30.01 -7.68
N THR A 622 1.87 29.93 -7.67
CA THR A 622 2.59 29.15 -6.65
C THR A 622 2.56 29.80 -5.28
N GLU A 623 2.32 31.10 -5.19
CA GLU A 623 2.21 31.83 -3.90
C GLU A 623 1.03 31.34 -3.07
N ALA A 624 -0.14 31.11 -3.69
CA ALA A 624 -1.28 30.53 -2.99
C ALA A 624 -0.96 29.11 -2.46
N LEU A 625 -0.21 28.32 -3.24
CA LEU A 625 0.19 27.00 -2.81
C LEU A 625 1.24 27.04 -1.68
N GLU A 626 2.10 28.07 -1.64
CA GLU A 626 3.03 28.29 -0.52
C GLU A 626 2.28 28.53 0.80
N GLU A 627 1.15 29.24 0.77
CA GLU A 627 0.31 29.42 1.97
C GLU A 627 -0.31 28.10 2.45
N VAL A 628 -0.73 27.24 1.54
CA VAL A 628 -1.19 25.89 1.91
C VAL A 628 -0.06 25.06 2.53
N VAL A 629 1.17 25.17 2.00
CA VAL A 629 2.34 24.46 2.58
C VAL A 629 2.68 24.96 3.97
N LYS A 630 2.57 26.27 4.24
CA LYS A 630 2.73 26.80 5.61
C LYS A 630 1.64 26.27 6.55
N PHE A 631 0.40 26.20 6.05
CA PHE A 631 -0.69 25.61 6.84
C PHE A 631 -0.44 24.14 7.17
N ILE A 632 0.11 23.35 6.21
CA ILE A 632 0.51 21.96 6.45
C ILE A 632 1.53 21.89 7.59
N TYR A 633 2.57 22.73 7.57
CA TYR A 633 3.59 22.76 8.63
C TYR A 633 2.99 22.92 10.03
N ASP A 634 1.97 23.76 10.18
CA ASP A 634 1.38 24.07 11.46
C ASP A 634 0.29 23.09 11.91
N ASN A 635 -0.42 22.44 11.00
CA ASN A 635 -1.69 21.81 11.31
C ASN A 635 -1.74 20.29 11.04
N ILE A 636 -0.99 19.76 10.06
CA ILE A 636 -1.12 18.37 9.67
C ILE A 636 0.24 17.71 9.44
N GLN A 637 0.38 16.46 9.85
CA GLN A 637 1.67 15.77 9.82
C GLN A 637 2.13 15.44 8.43
N TYR A 638 1.24 14.90 7.56
CA TYR A 638 1.60 14.41 6.23
C TYR A 638 0.51 14.74 5.22
N ALA A 639 0.87 15.52 4.22
CA ALA A 639 -0.04 16.00 3.19
C ALA A 639 0.54 15.93 1.78
N GLU A 640 -0.34 15.78 0.80
CA GLU A 640 0.00 15.70 -0.61
C GLU A 640 -0.97 16.51 -1.48
N PHE A 641 -0.50 16.94 -2.64
CA PHE A 641 -1.28 17.68 -3.63
C PHE A 641 -1.61 16.79 -4.83
N ASN A 642 -2.87 16.76 -5.21
CA ASN A 642 -3.34 16.14 -6.44
C ASN A 642 -3.47 17.20 -7.53
N THR A 643 -2.34 17.51 -8.17
CA THR A 643 -2.33 18.30 -9.41
C THR A 643 -2.56 17.38 -10.61
N LYS A 644 -2.59 17.97 -11.79
CA LYS A 644 -2.73 17.22 -13.05
C LYS A 644 -1.49 17.42 -13.92
N SER A 645 -0.93 16.32 -14.41
CA SER A 645 0.31 16.32 -15.20
C SER A 645 0.22 15.34 -16.37
N ASP A 646 -0.90 15.38 -17.10
CA ASP A 646 -1.16 14.48 -18.22
C ASP A 646 -0.66 15.07 -19.53
N TYR A 647 -0.48 14.20 -20.53
CA TYR A 647 -0.05 14.59 -21.86
C TYR A 647 -0.74 13.75 -22.94
N CYS A 648 -1.30 14.41 -23.95
CA CYS A 648 -1.85 13.76 -25.14
C CYS A 648 -0.81 13.76 -26.26
N HIS A 649 -0.37 12.60 -26.71
CA HIS A 649 0.62 12.45 -27.79
C HIS A 649 0.06 12.66 -29.19
N VAL A 650 -1.28 12.81 -29.34
CA VAL A 650 -1.93 13.10 -30.63
C VAL A 650 -1.88 14.59 -30.93
N CYS A 651 -2.26 15.44 -29.98
CA CYS A 651 -2.39 16.87 -30.21
C CYS A 651 -1.39 17.73 -29.41
N GLY A 652 -0.56 17.12 -28.54
CA GLY A 652 0.39 17.87 -27.71
C GLY A 652 -0.23 18.56 -26.47
N PHE A 653 -1.49 18.27 -26.13
CA PHE A 653 -2.14 18.84 -24.95
C PHE A 653 -1.38 18.44 -23.67
N ASP A 654 -0.97 19.45 -22.88
CA ASP A 654 -0.32 19.31 -21.56
C ASP A 654 -1.25 19.89 -20.49
N GLY A 655 -1.96 19.04 -19.77
CA GLY A 655 -2.97 19.48 -18.81
C GLY A 655 -3.69 18.31 -18.16
N GLU A 656 -4.99 18.45 -17.91
CA GLU A 656 -5.83 17.41 -17.36
C GLU A 656 -6.57 16.66 -18.47
N ILE A 657 -6.31 15.36 -18.62
CA ILE A 657 -7.14 14.45 -19.41
C ILE A 657 -8.30 14.01 -18.53
N THR A 658 -9.51 14.10 -19.04
CA THR A 658 -10.75 13.89 -18.28
C THR A 658 -11.35 12.52 -18.48
N ILE A 659 -12.29 12.13 -17.60
CA ILE A 659 -13.08 10.92 -17.75
C ILE A 659 -14.47 11.33 -18.25
N ASN A 660 -14.87 10.83 -19.43
CA ASN A 660 -16.16 11.13 -20.04
C ASN A 660 -17.34 10.42 -19.35
N ASP A 661 -18.56 10.57 -19.88
CA ASP A 661 -19.75 9.98 -19.28
C ASP A 661 -19.80 8.45 -19.38
N ASP A 662 -19.09 7.87 -20.34
CA ASP A 662 -18.94 6.42 -20.51
C ASP A 662 -17.86 5.83 -19.58
N ASN A 663 -17.27 6.64 -18.69
CA ASN A 663 -16.13 6.32 -17.83
C ASN A 663 -14.84 5.95 -18.59
N GLU A 664 -14.63 6.55 -19.75
CA GLU A 664 -13.41 6.43 -20.55
C GLU A 664 -12.56 7.70 -20.44
N TRP A 665 -11.24 7.52 -20.45
CA TRP A 665 -10.30 8.65 -20.51
C TRP A 665 -10.34 9.31 -21.88
N GLU A 666 -10.50 10.63 -21.92
CA GLU A 666 -10.64 11.39 -23.13
C GLU A 666 -9.85 12.71 -23.07
N CYS A 667 -9.07 12.99 -24.12
CA CYS A 667 -8.39 14.28 -24.24
C CYS A 667 -9.39 15.40 -24.52
N PRO A 668 -9.45 16.46 -23.70
CA PRO A 668 -10.41 17.53 -23.89
C PRO A 668 -10.16 18.39 -25.15
N ALA A 669 -8.95 18.32 -25.74
CA ALA A 669 -8.58 19.11 -26.90
C ALA A 669 -8.86 18.41 -28.25
N CYS A 670 -8.63 17.08 -28.34
CA CYS A 670 -8.76 16.36 -29.60
C CYS A 670 -9.65 15.12 -29.52
N HIS A 671 -10.28 14.87 -28.37
CA HIS A 671 -11.18 13.73 -28.10
C HIS A 671 -10.54 12.36 -28.32
N ASN A 672 -9.19 12.30 -28.25
CA ASN A 672 -8.49 11.02 -28.31
C ASN A 672 -8.83 10.17 -27.06
N LYS A 673 -9.22 8.91 -27.29
CA LYS A 673 -9.53 7.91 -26.24
C LYS A 673 -8.54 6.75 -26.22
N ASP A 674 -7.55 6.75 -27.11
CA ASP A 674 -6.54 5.71 -27.19
C ASP A 674 -5.50 5.90 -26.08
N HIS A 675 -5.56 5.05 -25.05
CA HIS A 675 -4.66 5.07 -23.91
C HIS A 675 -3.17 4.95 -24.32
N SER A 676 -2.86 4.26 -25.39
CA SER A 676 -1.48 4.12 -25.89
C SER A 676 -0.89 5.43 -26.41
N LYS A 677 -1.75 6.43 -26.65
CA LYS A 677 -1.41 7.77 -27.13
C LYS A 677 -1.64 8.86 -26.08
N MET A 678 -1.75 8.48 -24.82
CA MET A 678 -1.87 9.40 -23.70
C MET A 678 -0.93 8.97 -22.59
N THR A 679 -0.40 9.93 -21.84
CA THR A 679 0.21 9.71 -20.54
C THR A 679 -0.70 10.33 -19.49
N VAL A 680 -1.35 9.49 -18.70
CA VAL A 680 -2.27 9.92 -17.63
C VAL A 680 -1.70 9.46 -16.31
N ILE A 681 -1.53 10.40 -15.38
CA ILE A 681 -0.98 10.12 -14.06
C ILE A 681 -1.94 10.60 -13.00
N ARG A 682 -2.31 9.73 -12.08
CA ARG A 682 -3.16 10.05 -10.94
C ARG A 682 -2.58 9.50 -9.66
N ARG A 683 -2.85 10.21 -8.59
CA ARG A 683 -2.57 9.69 -7.26
C ARG A 683 -3.62 8.64 -6.89
N THR A 684 -3.15 7.46 -6.52
CA THR A 684 -4.02 6.33 -6.17
C THR A 684 -4.21 6.19 -4.66
N CYS A 685 -3.13 6.11 -3.91
CA CYS A 685 -3.19 5.89 -2.46
C CYS A 685 -1.88 6.28 -1.75
N GLY A 686 -1.30 7.43 -2.12
CA GLY A 686 -0.04 7.91 -1.57
C GLY A 686 1.17 7.69 -2.48
N TYR A 687 0.96 7.16 -3.68
CA TYR A 687 1.90 7.14 -4.80
C TYR A 687 1.16 7.38 -6.11
N LEU A 688 1.91 7.63 -7.18
CA LEU A 688 1.37 7.89 -8.50
C LEU A 688 1.18 6.58 -9.25
N GLY A 689 0.02 6.43 -9.90
CA GLY A 689 -0.28 5.35 -10.82
C GLY A 689 -0.34 5.85 -12.26
N GLU A 690 0.05 5.01 -13.20
CA GLU A 690 0.11 5.30 -14.63
C GLU A 690 -0.91 4.45 -15.40
N ASN A 691 -1.82 5.09 -16.11
CA ASN A 691 -2.66 4.54 -17.18
C ASN A 691 -3.67 3.41 -16.85
N PHE A 692 -3.61 2.74 -15.72
CA PHE A 692 -4.43 1.58 -15.43
C PHE A 692 -5.10 1.70 -14.05
N TRP A 693 -6.43 1.76 -14.04
CA TRP A 693 -7.23 1.77 -12.81
C TRP A 693 -8.47 0.91 -12.99
N ASN A 694 -8.86 0.19 -11.95
CA ASN A 694 -10.12 -0.54 -11.95
C ASN A 694 -11.33 0.41 -12.05
N VAL A 695 -12.49 -0.16 -12.40
CA VAL A 695 -13.73 0.62 -12.61
C VAL A 695 -14.12 1.46 -11.38
N GLY A 696 -13.95 0.94 -10.17
CA GLY A 696 -14.28 1.67 -8.94
C GLY A 696 -13.34 2.85 -8.72
N LYS A 697 -12.04 2.68 -8.96
CA LYS A 697 -11.07 3.77 -8.84
C LYS A 697 -11.25 4.85 -9.90
N THR A 698 -11.61 4.45 -11.13
CA THR A 698 -11.96 5.40 -12.20
C THR A 698 -13.17 6.25 -11.83
N LYS A 699 -14.22 5.64 -11.26
CA LYS A 699 -15.40 6.36 -10.76
C LYS A 699 -15.05 7.32 -9.62
N GLU A 700 -14.20 6.87 -8.68
CA GLU A 700 -13.74 7.70 -7.57
C GLU A 700 -12.96 8.92 -8.09
N ILE A 701 -12.03 8.74 -9.04
CA ILE A 701 -11.26 9.84 -9.64
C ILE A 701 -12.19 10.82 -10.37
N LYS A 702 -13.19 10.32 -11.13
CA LYS A 702 -14.19 11.16 -11.82
C LYS A 702 -15.02 12.00 -10.85
N ALA A 703 -15.32 11.46 -9.67
CA ALA A 703 -16.17 12.12 -8.68
C ALA A 703 -15.45 13.17 -7.81
N ARG A 704 -14.11 13.28 -7.91
CA ARG A 704 -13.32 14.21 -7.09
C ARG A 704 -13.66 15.67 -7.35
N VAL A 705 -13.91 16.41 -6.28
CA VAL A 705 -14.13 17.87 -6.36
C VAL A 705 -12.86 18.63 -6.00
N MET A 706 -12.72 19.84 -6.51
CA MET A 706 -11.58 20.74 -6.21
C MET A 706 -11.72 21.35 -4.81
N HIS A 707 -10.57 21.53 -4.14
CA HIS A 707 -10.50 22.05 -2.77
C HIS A 707 -9.85 23.47 -2.71
N LEU A 708 -9.32 24.00 -3.83
CA LEU A 708 -8.79 25.36 -3.97
C LEU A 708 -9.49 26.10 -5.11
#